data_eeaf737887101c8c6436e447aa46201c
#
_entry.id   eeaf737887101c8c6436e447aa46201c
#
_cell.length_a   1.000
_cell.length_b   1.000
_cell.length_c   1.000
_cell.angle_alpha   90.00
_cell.angle_beta   90.00
_cell.angle_gamma   90.00
#
_symmetry.space_group_name_H-M   'P 1'
#
loop_
_entity.id
_entity.type
_entity.pdbx_description
1 polymer ?
#
loop_
_entity_poly.entity_id
_entity_poly.type
_entity_poly.pdbx_seq_one_letter_code
_entity_poly.pdbx_strand_id
1 'polypeptide(L)'
;MNILHTRSRACLLGSAGLLALVVSAPAFSQTPTPAADQAAQVDGEATSIVVTGVKATRSATAITTTEIQKILPGVAPFKAIQTLPGVMYVTADPWGNNEQNASLFIHGFSAQQLGHTLDGVPLGDQSYGNFNGLSPQRAIISENVGSVVVATGTAELGIASTSNLGGGIENFSSDPRAQMGAQLNHTFGSYGTARTFVRLDSGEFGNGNSGYVSVLRHRARAWDFRGKQKGWAANAKFVHDDSNGKLTAYFSYSDKQEPNEDATTVFKNPTNAAQAYQPYTRPFFYPDFDGAVAYLNASGNVPAAEAQNYRNYYSAAIRTDYLGYIKYQAHLSDQVDWSNQVYYHNNDGAGIVAGPITVAGLPNLFSLYFPGQNLKTATGNSGYAIRTTEYRIDRGGILSSIDATLGNHQIQLGAWYEYNSSAAYRNWYALDVTRPQDYNPYSLPPHDPLFTQYASEMRTNVLQLHVQDSWQVTPSLLVQGGFKSSLQFASGTFPVQPIIGSLPGSASALPEGEINTKRWFLPAIGAKWDFTDSEQVYVNVQKNLRHFQPYGGGGVTPWSSGSQAAFDNLKFNGRPETSWVYEIGLRSRRTIDSSFLTGIEAQVNYYHVDFSDRLLGITPPGAIGGIGGGGISGGTPAVFNVGGVKTDGIDAALTLRFGQVFSLYNAVSYNRSIYDSDYSTITGAATGTRIGGIATVGGVVPTGGKLIPVSPKWMNKTVATLTLGDFDAQMIGDYVGRRFTTFTNDASVKSVFQASARIAYRLPASIVGLQKAEISLNVTNLFDTTGASTVQASANTNNYNVYPIPPRQWFATLSVNY
;
A
#
# COMPACT_ATOMS: atom_id res chain seq x y z
N MET A 1 -33.19 -9.10 -16.98
CA MET A 1 -33.20 -7.95 -17.89
C MET A 1 -31.76 -7.75 -18.33
N ASN A 2 -31.42 -8.37 -19.46
CA ASN A 2 -30.05 -8.44 -20.03
C ASN A 2 -29.63 -7.10 -20.64
N ILE A 3 -28.93 -6.28 -19.91
CA ILE A 3 -28.22 -5.11 -20.47
C ILE A 3 -26.93 -4.91 -19.67
N LEU A 4 -25.87 -5.65 -20.01
CA LEU A 4 -24.47 -5.27 -19.69
C LEU A 4 -23.43 -6.36 -20.00
N HIS A 5 -23.74 -7.29 -20.91
CA HIS A 5 -22.75 -8.27 -21.36
C HIS A 5 -22.51 -8.29 -22.85
N THR A 6 -22.64 -7.14 -23.53
CA THR A 6 -22.17 -7.08 -24.92
C THR A 6 -21.81 -5.66 -25.32
N ARG A 7 -20.56 -5.52 -25.79
CA ARG A 7 -20.06 -4.44 -26.66
C ARG A 7 -19.58 -3.14 -26.02
N SER A 8 -18.31 -3.11 -25.73
CA SER A 8 -17.46 -1.96 -26.00
C SER A 8 -16.05 -2.41 -26.40
N ARG A 9 -15.97 -3.29 -27.40
CA ARG A 9 -14.75 -3.48 -28.21
C ARG A 9 -14.94 -2.73 -29.52
N ALA A 10 -14.93 -1.41 -29.50
CA ALA A 10 -14.70 -0.56 -30.66
C ALA A 10 -14.93 0.89 -30.26
N CYS A 11 -13.86 1.58 -29.91
CA CYS A 11 -13.67 3.03 -30.08
C CYS A 11 -12.42 3.48 -29.29
N LEU A 12 -11.26 3.03 -29.73
CA LEU A 12 -9.96 3.63 -29.37
C LEU A 12 -8.95 3.37 -30.49
N LEU A 13 -9.37 3.68 -31.72
CA LEU A 13 -8.48 3.88 -32.88
C LEU A 13 -8.98 5.12 -33.60
N GLY A 14 -8.49 6.28 -33.19
CA GLY A 14 -8.81 7.52 -33.89
C GLY A 14 -8.44 8.74 -33.07
N SER A 15 -7.14 9.04 -33.00
CA SER A 15 -6.55 10.38 -32.90
C SER A 15 -5.10 10.33 -32.41
N ALA A 16 -4.24 9.73 -33.19
CA ALA A 16 -2.80 9.94 -33.12
C ALA A 16 -2.36 10.41 -34.52
N GLY A 17 -2.50 11.66 -34.75
CA GLY A 17 -2.01 12.32 -35.96
C GLY A 17 -1.53 13.72 -35.61
N LEU A 18 -0.30 14.03 -36.03
CA LEU A 18 0.43 15.30 -36.05
C LEU A 18 1.08 15.72 -34.73
N LEU A 19 2.41 15.77 -34.63
CA LEU A 19 3.28 16.69 -35.39
C LEU A 19 4.73 16.18 -35.34
N ALA A 20 5.25 15.83 -36.51
CA ALA A 20 6.68 15.74 -36.73
C ALA A 20 7.19 17.10 -37.23
N LEU A 21 8.06 17.75 -36.50
CA LEU A 21 8.90 18.82 -37.00
C LEU A 21 10.36 18.48 -36.72
N VAL A 22 11.06 18.10 -37.76
CA VAL A 22 12.49 17.87 -37.78
C VAL A 22 13.18 19.23 -37.81
N VAL A 23 14.03 19.49 -36.84
CA VAL A 23 15.08 20.52 -36.94
C VAL A 23 16.38 19.88 -36.48
N SER A 24 17.31 19.79 -37.39
CA SER A 24 18.69 19.33 -37.20
C SER A 24 19.57 20.46 -36.65
N ALA A 25 20.32 20.21 -35.59
CA ALA A 25 21.44 21.02 -35.14
C ALA A 25 22.54 20.18 -34.48
N PRO A 26 23.78 20.64 -34.38
CA PRO A 26 24.98 19.80 -34.30
C PRO A 26 25.38 19.44 -32.87
N ALA A 27 26.16 18.37 -32.79
CA ALA A 27 26.71 17.78 -31.56
C ALA A 27 27.66 18.69 -30.76
N PHE A 28 27.48 18.70 -29.45
CA PHE A 28 28.50 19.09 -28.46
C PHE A 28 28.44 18.29 -27.14
N SER A 29 29.58 18.19 -26.52
CA SER A 29 30.15 17.39 -25.46
C SER A 29 29.37 17.25 -24.15
N GLN A 30 29.73 16.19 -23.43
CA GLN A 30 29.26 15.68 -22.14
C GLN A 30 29.16 16.73 -21.03
N THR A 31 28.03 16.73 -20.32
CA THR A 31 27.75 17.50 -19.11
C THR A 31 27.10 16.60 -18.03
N PRO A 32 27.26 16.89 -16.73
CA PRO A 32 26.88 15.98 -15.63
C PRO A 32 25.36 15.82 -15.47
N THR A 33 24.95 14.60 -15.14
CA THR A 33 23.59 14.10 -14.97
C THR A 33 22.78 14.87 -13.90
N PRO A 34 21.51 15.22 -14.16
CA PRO A 34 20.65 15.94 -13.19
C PRO A 34 20.29 15.11 -11.95
N ALA A 35 20.07 15.76 -10.82
CA ALA A 35 19.83 15.16 -9.50
C ALA A 35 18.59 14.23 -9.40
N ALA A 36 17.66 14.29 -10.36
CA ALA A 36 16.52 13.37 -10.42
C ALA A 36 16.90 11.95 -10.83
N ASP A 37 17.96 11.80 -11.66
CA ASP A 37 18.48 10.48 -12.06
C ASP A 37 19.43 9.86 -11.02
N GLN A 38 19.95 10.63 -10.07
CA GLN A 38 20.79 10.07 -8.98
C GLN A 38 20.01 9.14 -8.04
N ALA A 39 18.69 9.26 -7.94
CA ALA A 39 17.86 8.33 -7.19
C ALA A 39 17.60 7.01 -7.96
N ALA A 40 17.67 7.02 -9.28
CA ALA A 40 17.52 5.83 -10.12
C ALA A 40 18.84 5.05 -10.28
N GLN A 41 19.98 5.74 -10.17
CA GLN A 41 21.32 5.14 -10.19
C GLN A 41 21.91 5.00 -8.79
N VAL A 42 21.26 4.23 -7.93
CA VAL A 42 21.98 3.58 -6.83
C VAL A 42 22.65 2.36 -7.46
N ASP A 43 23.84 2.57 -8.05
CA ASP A 43 24.61 1.51 -8.69
C ASP A 43 24.75 0.29 -7.80
N GLY A 44 24.67 -0.90 -8.42
CA GLY A 44 24.58 -2.20 -7.77
C GLY A 44 25.82 -2.66 -6.94
N GLU A 45 26.73 -1.78 -6.58
CA GLU A 45 27.85 -2.01 -5.69
C GLU A 45 27.76 -1.28 -4.34
N ALA A 46 26.61 -0.69 -3.99
CA ALA A 46 26.41 -0.16 -2.66
C ALA A 46 26.44 -1.32 -1.64
N THR A 47 27.54 -1.46 -0.94
CA THR A 47 27.74 -2.43 0.17
C THR A 47 26.87 -2.11 1.39
N SER A 48 25.97 -1.15 1.30
CA SER A 48 25.06 -0.72 2.36
C SER A 48 23.68 -1.33 2.21
N ILE A 49 23.17 -1.97 3.25
CA ILE A 49 21.85 -2.61 3.34
C ILE A 49 20.74 -1.58 3.10
N VAL A 50 20.93 -0.36 3.60
CA VAL A 50 20.03 0.77 3.45
C VAL A 50 20.85 1.98 3.06
N VAL A 51 20.49 2.63 1.96
CA VAL A 51 21.15 3.87 1.52
C VAL A 51 20.43 5.05 2.16
N THR A 52 21.14 5.81 2.99
CA THR A 52 20.65 7.03 3.62
C THR A 52 21.03 8.27 2.81
N GLY A 53 20.23 9.34 2.91
CA GLY A 53 20.55 10.61 2.28
C GLY A 53 20.35 10.69 0.77
N VAL A 54 19.52 9.81 0.20
CA VAL A 54 19.15 9.83 -1.25
C VAL A 54 18.44 11.12 -1.67
N LYS A 55 17.87 11.88 -0.72
CA LYS A 55 17.34 13.22 -0.93
C LYS A 55 18.11 14.21 -0.05
N ALA A 56 18.57 15.31 -0.63
CA ALA A 56 19.52 16.21 0.03
C ALA A 56 18.96 16.85 1.31
N THR A 57 17.80 17.52 1.20
CA THR A 57 17.25 18.41 2.24
C THR A 57 16.23 17.77 3.16
N ARG A 58 16.02 16.43 3.11
CA ARG A 58 14.97 15.72 3.85
C ARG A 58 15.38 14.32 4.29
N SER A 59 14.62 13.74 5.24
CA SER A 59 14.80 12.34 5.62
C SER A 59 14.29 11.45 4.51
N ALA A 60 15.22 10.83 3.79
CA ALA A 60 14.88 9.83 2.80
C ALA A 60 15.90 8.69 2.82
N THR A 61 15.39 7.46 2.73
CA THR A 61 16.18 6.24 2.72
C THR A 61 15.76 5.36 1.56
N ALA A 62 16.69 4.61 1.01
CA ALA A 62 16.43 3.69 -0.08
C ALA A 62 16.86 2.27 0.25
N ILE A 63 16.16 1.30 -0.34
CA ILE A 63 16.56 -0.10 -0.39
C ILE A 63 16.69 -0.52 -1.85
N THR A 64 17.78 -1.22 -2.18
CA THR A 64 18.07 -1.65 -3.55
C THR A 64 17.54 -3.05 -3.85
N THR A 65 17.46 -3.41 -5.13
CA THR A 65 17.07 -4.75 -5.59
C THR A 65 17.80 -5.86 -4.86
N THR A 66 19.10 -5.74 -4.73
CA THR A 66 19.96 -6.77 -4.09
C THR A 66 19.49 -7.04 -2.65
N GLU A 67 19.23 -6.01 -1.89
CA GLU A 67 18.79 -6.16 -0.49
C GLU A 67 17.32 -6.61 -0.39
N ILE A 68 16.46 -6.13 -1.31
CA ILE A 68 15.06 -6.60 -1.40
C ILE A 68 15.01 -8.12 -1.58
N GLN A 69 15.81 -8.66 -2.52
CA GLN A 69 15.80 -10.08 -2.83
C GLN A 69 16.48 -10.95 -1.74
N LYS A 70 17.31 -10.36 -0.87
CA LYS A 70 17.88 -11.06 0.31
C LYS A 70 16.83 -11.27 1.42
N ILE A 71 15.87 -10.40 1.60
CA ILE A 71 14.80 -10.53 2.62
C ILE A 71 14.02 -11.82 2.39
N LEU A 72 13.49 -11.99 1.21
CA LEU A 72 12.88 -13.21 0.67
C LEU A 72 12.73 -13.00 -0.84
N PRO A 73 13.30 -13.83 -1.71
CA PRO A 73 13.21 -13.63 -3.15
C PRO A 73 11.76 -13.46 -3.61
N GLY A 74 11.45 -12.29 -4.21
CA GLY A 74 10.10 -11.94 -4.65
C GLY A 74 9.19 -11.33 -3.58
N VAL A 75 9.73 -10.89 -2.47
CA VAL A 75 8.98 -10.16 -1.43
C VAL A 75 8.34 -8.89 -2.00
N ALA A 76 7.12 -8.56 -1.55
CA ALA A 76 6.42 -7.36 -1.99
C ALA A 76 7.23 -6.08 -1.68
N PRO A 77 7.22 -5.05 -2.56
CA PRO A 77 7.94 -3.79 -2.33
C PRO A 77 7.61 -3.13 -0.98
N PHE A 78 6.36 -3.18 -0.54
CA PHE A 78 5.97 -2.66 0.78
C PHE A 78 6.57 -3.45 1.94
N LYS A 79 6.75 -4.75 1.80
CA LYS A 79 7.42 -5.54 2.84
C LYS A 79 8.92 -5.30 2.83
N ALA A 80 9.49 -5.03 1.68
CA ALA A 80 10.91 -4.76 1.56
C ALA A 80 11.36 -3.56 2.42
N ILE A 81 10.53 -2.51 2.50
CA ILE A 81 10.83 -1.31 3.30
C ILE A 81 10.66 -1.50 4.81
N GLN A 82 10.24 -2.67 5.30
CA GLN A 82 10.07 -2.93 6.74
C GLN A 82 11.36 -2.73 7.55
N THR A 83 12.53 -2.81 6.92
CA THR A 83 13.84 -2.62 7.57
C THR A 83 14.23 -1.16 7.72
N LEU A 84 13.50 -0.22 7.09
CA LEU A 84 13.81 1.21 7.13
C LEU A 84 13.38 1.86 8.45
N PRO A 85 14.07 2.92 8.91
CA PRO A 85 13.69 3.66 10.11
C PRO A 85 12.32 4.30 9.93
N GLY A 86 11.55 4.43 11.01
CA GLY A 86 10.21 5.04 11.00
C GLY A 86 9.10 4.18 10.37
N VAL A 87 9.44 3.08 9.71
CA VAL A 87 8.50 2.23 8.98
C VAL A 87 8.02 1.06 9.82
N MET A 88 6.71 0.98 10.03
CA MET A 88 6.05 -0.23 10.53
C MET A 88 5.35 -0.92 9.36
N TYR A 89 5.81 -2.10 8.98
CA TYR A 89 5.07 -2.98 8.09
C TYR A 89 4.84 -4.31 8.78
N VAL A 90 3.60 -4.70 8.93
CA VAL A 90 3.19 -5.97 9.55
C VAL A 90 2.19 -6.68 8.63
N THR A 91 2.29 -8.00 8.57
CA THR A 91 1.46 -8.83 7.69
C THR A 91 1.28 -10.23 8.26
N ALA A 92 0.19 -10.89 7.95
CA ALA A 92 -0.03 -12.31 8.21
C ALA A 92 0.41 -13.21 7.02
N ASP A 93 1.09 -12.64 6.02
CA ASP A 93 1.66 -13.33 4.86
C ASP A 93 3.18 -13.10 4.79
N PRO A 94 4.02 -14.14 4.71
CA PRO A 94 5.48 -13.99 4.71
C PRO A 94 6.03 -13.18 3.53
N TRP A 95 5.31 -13.14 2.41
CA TRP A 95 5.67 -12.38 1.22
C TRP A 95 5.20 -10.92 1.26
N GLY A 96 4.20 -10.61 2.11
CA GLY A 96 3.52 -9.33 2.12
C GLY A 96 2.65 -9.08 0.88
N ASN A 97 2.28 -10.15 0.18
CA ASN A 97 1.51 -10.06 -1.05
C ASN A 97 0.00 -9.98 -0.80
N ASN A 98 -0.49 -10.50 0.32
CA ASN A 98 -1.91 -10.38 0.68
C ASN A 98 -2.19 -8.96 1.20
N GLU A 99 -2.89 -8.17 0.39
CA GLU A 99 -3.19 -6.77 0.70
C GLU A 99 -4.17 -6.59 1.85
N GLN A 100 -4.96 -7.62 2.17
CA GLN A 100 -5.98 -7.54 3.21
C GLN A 100 -5.43 -7.66 4.62
N ASN A 101 -4.39 -8.47 4.80
CA ASN A 101 -3.83 -8.77 6.12
C ASN A 101 -2.53 -8.01 6.42
N ALA A 102 -2.24 -6.98 5.64
CA ALA A 102 -1.06 -6.13 5.81
C ALA A 102 -1.43 -4.73 6.34
N SER A 103 -0.52 -4.13 7.09
CA SER A 103 -0.60 -2.74 7.53
C SER A 103 0.74 -2.05 7.39
N LEU A 104 0.73 -0.87 6.78
CA LEU A 104 1.87 0.03 6.66
C LEU A 104 1.57 1.33 7.40
N PHE A 105 2.48 1.74 8.28
CA PHE A 105 2.46 3.04 8.95
C PHE A 105 3.85 3.66 8.94
N ILE A 106 3.91 4.95 8.68
CA ILE A 106 5.12 5.78 8.78
C ILE A 106 4.77 7.00 9.62
N HIS A 107 5.46 7.24 10.74
CA HIS A 107 5.24 8.38 11.64
C HIS A 107 3.77 8.57 12.07
N GLY A 108 3.02 7.48 12.19
CA GLY A 108 1.60 7.51 12.54
C GLY A 108 0.65 7.68 11.36
N PHE A 109 1.15 7.86 10.14
CA PHE A 109 0.35 7.88 8.92
C PHE A 109 0.23 6.49 8.33
N SER A 110 -0.99 6.11 7.93
CA SER A 110 -1.25 4.85 7.23
C SER A 110 -0.87 4.92 5.75
N ALA A 111 -0.77 3.78 5.08
CA ALA A 111 -0.48 3.71 3.64
C ALA A 111 -1.37 4.64 2.79
N GLN A 112 -2.64 4.82 3.16
CA GLN A 112 -3.58 5.70 2.46
C GLN A 112 -3.26 7.20 2.59
N GLN A 113 -2.40 7.56 3.53
CA GLN A 113 -2.00 8.94 3.82
C GLN A 113 -0.60 9.27 3.29
N LEU A 114 -0.03 8.37 2.49
CA LEU A 114 1.28 8.49 1.84
C LEU A 114 1.12 8.62 0.33
N GLY A 115 2.07 9.28 -0.32
CA GLY A 115 2.20 9.29 -1.77
C GLY A 115 2.86 8.01 -2.26
N HIS A 116 2.35 7.43 -3.36
CA HIS A 116 2.92 6.20 -3.93
C HIS A 116 3.08 6.35 -5.43
N THR A 117 4.30 6.09 -5.92
CA THR A 117 4.60 6.14 -7.37
C THR A 117 5.38 4.91 -7.83
N LEU A 118 5.29 4.63 -9.14
CA LEU A 118 6.20 3.76 -9.88
C LEU A 118 6.76 4.54 -11.07
N ASP A 119 8.08 4.77 -11.08
CA ASP A 119 8.76 5.56 -12.12
C ASP A 119 8.13 6.96 -12.35
N GLY A 120 7.59 7.55 -11.28
CA GLY A 120 6.86 8.82 -11.30
C GLY A 120 5.34 8.68 -11.53
N VAL A 121 4.86 7.57 -12.11
CA VAL A 121 3.42 7.32 -12.29
C VAL A 121 2.74 7.17 -10.92
N PRO A 122 1.72 7.98 -10.60
CA PRO A 122 1.01 7.85 -9.34
C PRO A 122 0.26 6.52 -9.27
N LEU A 123 0.39 5.82 -8.14
CA LEU A 123 -0.31 4.55 -7.92
C LEU A 123 -1.70 4.72 -7.30
N GLY A 124 -2.03 5.94 -6.86
CA GLY A 124 -3.33 6.28 -6.29
C GLY A 124 -3.53 5.82 -4.86
N ASP A 125 -4.78 5.74 -4.42
CA ASP A 125 -5.14 5.36 -3.05
C ASP A 125 -4.78 3.89 -2.77
N GLN A 126 -4.14 3.64 -1.63
CA GLN A 126 -3.68 2.32 -1.19
C GLN A 126 -4.66 1.63 -0.22
N SER A 127 -5.92 2.03 -0.19
CA SER A 127 -6.93 1.31 0.58
C SER A 127 -7.26 -0.05 -0.04
N TYR A 128 -7.49 -1.03 0.81
CA TYR A 128 -8.00 -2.32 0.37
C TYR A 128 -9.37 -2.16 -0.31
N GLY A 129 -9.59 -2.92 -1.39
CA GLY A 129 -10.78 -2.77 -2.20
C GLY A 129 -10.72 -1.54 -3.11
N ASN A 130 -9.54 -1.08 -3.35
CA ASN A 130 -9.10 0.05 -4.14
C ASN A 130 -10.05 0.47 -5.24
N PHE A 131 -10.78 1.51 -5.00
CA PHE A 131 -11.62 2.14 -6.00
C PHE A 131 -10.86 3.20 -6.81
N ASN A 132 -9.60 3.51 -6.45
CA ASN A 132 -8.85 4.61 -7.04
C ASN A 132 -7.35 4.34 -7.21
N GLY A 133 -6.85 3.14 -6.92
CA GLY A 133 -5.41 2.93 -6.92
C GLY A 133 -4.94 1.51 -7.23
N LEU A 134 -3.64 1.39 -7.34
CA LEU A 134 -2.88 0.19 -7.67
C LEU A 134 -1.79 -0.01 -6.62
N SER A 135 -1.72 -1.18 -6.00
CA SER A 135 -0.64 -1.47 -5.06
C SER A 135 0.68 -1.74 -5.80
N PRO A 136 1.84 -1.40 -5.21
CA PRO A 136 3.14 -1.67 -5.83
C PRO A 136 3.34 -3.14 -6.22
N GLN A 137 2.88 -4.09 -5.39
CA GLN A 137 2.99 -5.53 -5.67
C GLN A 137 2.10 -6.04 -6.81
N ARG A 138 1.21 -5.20 -7.37
CA ARG A 138 0.47 -5.46 -8.61
C ARG A 138 0.99 -4.62 -9.77
N ALA A 139 1.67 -3.51 -9.49
CA ALA A 139 2.24 -2.63 -10.49
C ALA A 139 3.57 -3.13 -11.07
N ILE A 140 4.34 -3.90 -10.28
CA ILE A 140 5.66 -4.39 -10.70
C ILE A 140 5.99 -5.73 -10.01
N ILE A 141 6.61 -6.63 -10.77
CA ILE A 141 7.19 -7.86 -10.22
C ILE A 141 8.41 -7.48 -9.38
N SER A 142 8.52 -8.03 -8.16
CA SER A 142 9.55 -7.66 -7.17
C SER A 142 10.99 -7.73 -7.71
N GLU A 143 11.31 -8.71 -8.55
CA GLU A 143 12.63 -8.85 -9.16
C GLU A 143 12.97 -7.78 -10.20
N ASN A 144 11.97 -7.05 -10.68
CA ASN A 144 12.14 -5.92 -11.60
C ASN A 144 12.22 -4.58 -10.87
N VAL A 145 12.07 -4.56 -9.54
CA VAL A 145 12.25 -3.34 -8.75
C VAL A 145 13.74 -3.01 -8.70
N GLY A 146 14.16 -1.86 -9.16
CA GLY A 146 15.52 -1.36 -9.07
C GLY A 146 15.82 -0.84 -7.66
N SER A 147 14.94 0.01 -7.15
CA SER A 147 15.01 0.54 -5.79
C SER A 147 13.64 0.99 -5.28
N VAL A 148 13.52 1.11 -3.97
CA VAL A 148 12.39 1.76 -3.30
C VAL A 148 12.94 2.88 -2.41
N VAL A 149 12.49 4.10 -2.63
CA VAL A 149 12.84 5.27 -1.85
C VAL A 149 11.68 5.65 -0.95
N VAL A 150 11.95 5.79 0.34
CA VAL A 150 10.97 6.23 1.33
C VAL A 150 11.41 7.58 1.88
N ALA A 151 10.62 8.61 1.59
CA ALA A 151 10.76 9.92 2.19
C ALA A 151 9.74 10.04 3.34
N THR A 152 10.24 10.04 4.57
CA THR A 152 9.41 10.05 5.77
C THR A 152 9.06 11.49 6.16
N GLY A 153 7.76 11.81 6.20
CA GLY A 153 7.27 13.14 6.58
C GLY A 153 7.15 14.11 5.41
N THR A 154 8.22 14.37 4.69
CA THR A 154 8.26 15.33 3.58
C THR A 154 8.62 14.62 2.25
N ALA A 155 7.64 14.47 1.36
CA ALA A 155 7.89 13.96 0.01
C ALA A 155 8.51 15.01 -0.92
N GLU A 156 9.02 14.59 -2.08
CA GLU A 156 9.36 15.54 -3.15
C GLU A 156 8.16 16.41 -3.52
N LEU A 157 8.42 17.71 -3.76
CA LEU A 157 7.36 18.66 -4.06
C LEU A 157 6.60 18.24 -5.33
N GLY A 158 7.32 17.75 -6.33
CA GLY A 158 6.77 17.27 -7.61
C GLY A 158 6.09 15.90 -7.58
N ILE A 159 6.09 15.17 -6.45
CA ILE A 159 5.45 13.85 -6.42
C ILE A 159 3.97 13.95 -6.81
N ALA A 160 3.57 13.18 -7.82
CA ALA A 160 2.18 13.10 -8.26
C ALA A 160 1.38 12.25 -7.28
N SER A 161 0.51 12.87 -6.49
CA SER A 161 -0.29 12.17 -5.49
C SER A 161 -1.45 13.00 -5.00
N THR A 162 -2.59 12.35 -4.79
CA THR A 162 -3.77 12.92 -4.09
C THR A 162 -3.66 12.82 -2.57
N SER A 163 -2.61 12.15 -2.05
CA SER A 163 -2.39 11.95 -0.62
C SER A 163 -0.90 11.84 -0.33
N ASN A 164 -0.34 12.78 0.45
CA ASN A 164 1.06 12.74 0.85
C ASN A 164 1.30 13.33 2.25
N LEU A 165 0.32 13.17 3.17
CA LEU A 165 0.38 13.74 4.52
C LEU A 165 1.64 13.34 5.30
N GLY A 166 2.03 12.07 5.19
CA GLY A 166 3.15 11.49 5.92
C GLY A 166 4.40 11.25 5.07
N GLY A 167 4.48 11.83 3.87
CA GLY A 167 5.59 11.63 2.96
C GLY A 167 5.24 10.79 1.73
N GLY A 168 6.24 10.12 1.14
CA GLY A 168 6.08 9.37 -0.10
C GLY A 168 6.95 8.13 -0.18
N ILE A 169 6.46 7.16 -0.96
CA ILE A 169 7.15 5.92 -1.33
C ILE A 169 7.25 5.87 -2.85
N GLU A 170 8.46 5.99 -3.34
CA GLU A 170 8.78 5.99 -4.75
C GLU A 170 9.41 4.65 -5.13
N ASN A 171 8.76 3.90 -6.01
CA ASN A 171 9.29 2.66 -6.56
C ASN A 171 9.90 2.95 -7.92
N PHE A 172 11.06 2.39 -8.18
CA PHE A 172 11.74 2.52 -9.47
C PHE A 172 11.93 1.14 -10.09
N SER A 173 11.54 0.99 -11.34
CA SER A 173 11.80 -0.24 -12.09
C SER A 173 13.26 -0.30 -12.54
N SER A 174 13.85 -1.50 -12.51
CA SER A 174 15.20 -1.70 -13.04
C SER A 174 15.24 -1.46 -14.55
N ASP A 175 16.31 -0.89 -15.04
CA ASP A 175 16.56 -0.78 -16.48
C ASP A 175 16.90 -2.14 -17.10
N PRO A 176 16.75 -2.32 -18.41
CA PRO A 176 17.25 -3.48 -19.13
C PRO A 176 18.76 -3.62 -18.95
N ARG A 177 19.27 -4.85 -18.94
CA ARG A 177 20.71 -5.10 -18.85
C ARG A 177 21.41 -4.72 -20.15
N ALA A 178 22.65 -4.21 -20.03
CA ALA A 178 23.47 -3.87 -21.19
C ALA A 178 23.87 -5.11 -22.02
N GLN A 179 23.94 -6.28 -21.40
CA GLN A 179 24.24 -7.56 -22.04
C GLN A 179 22.97 -8.39 -22.22
N MET A 180 22.85 -9.08 -23.35
CA MET A 180 21.79 -10.05 -23.55
C MET A 180 21.90 -11.16 -22.52
N GLY A 181 20.75 -11.53 -21.93
CA GLY A 181 20.76 -12.53 -20.89
C GLY A 181 19.38 -13.00 -20.46
N ALA A 182 19.38 -14.02 -19.62
CA ALA A 182 18.18 -14.59 -19.04
C ALA A 182 18.35 -14.74 -17.53
N GLN A 183 17.28 -14.55 -16.78
CA GLN A 183 17.21 -14.82 -15.35
C GLN A 183 16.06 -15.77 -15.06
N LEU A 184 16.32 -16.79 -14.25
CA LEU A 184 15.32 -17.71 -13.70
C LEU A 184 15.46 -17.75 -12.18
N ASN A 185 14.36 -17.45 -11.47
CA ASN A 185 14.26 -17.70 -10.04
C ASN A 185 13.11 -18.67 -9.79
N HIS A 186 13.40 -19.77 -9.08
CA HIS A 186 12.37 -20.72 -8.65
C HIS A 186 12.45 -20.93 -7.15
N THR A 187 11.34 -20.63 -6.46
CA THR A 187 11.21 -20.79 -5.01
C THR A 187 10.14 -21.82 -4.70
N PHE A 188 10.46 -22.73 -3.79
CA PHE A 188 9.48 -23.64 -3.18
C PHE A 188 9.60 -23.57 -1.65
N GLY A 189 8.53 -23.93 -0.94
CA GLY A 189 8.55 -23.80 0.52
C GLY A 189 7.27 -24.19 1.22
N SER A 190 7.13 -23.74 2.45
CA SER A 190 6.02 -24.01 3.35
C SER A 190 4.68 -23.71 2.67
N TYR A 191 3.65 -24.46 3.08
CA TYR A 191 2.27 -24.33 2.59
C TYR A 191 2.10 -24.47 1.07
N GLY A 192 2.94 -25.31 0.45
CA GLY A 192 2.89 -25.58 -0.98
C GLY A 192 3.25 -24.39 -1.86
N THR A 193 4.06 -23.47 -1.33
CA THR A 193 4.61 -22.35 -2.11
C THR A 193 5.40 -22.87 -3.31
N ALA A 194 5.07 -22.33 -4.48
CA ALA A 194 5.86 -22.47 -5.70
C ALA A 194 5.77 -21.17 -6.48
N ARG A 195 6.91 -20.53 -6.69
CA ARG A 195 7.03 -19.24 -7.35
C ARG A 195 8.13 -19.33 -8.41
N THR A 196 7.79 -19.00 -9.65
CA THR A 196 8.73 -19.03 -10.78
C THR A 196 8.72 -17.68 -11.46
N PHE A 197 9.87 -17.06 -11.54
CA PHE A 197 10.13 -15.82 -12.27
C PHE A 197 11.11 -16.09 -13.40
N VAL A 198 10.83 -15.56 -14.58
CA VAL A 198 11.72 -15.58 -15.75
C VAL A 198 11.79 -14.17 -16.32
N ARG A 199 13.00 -13.71 -16.62
CA ARG A 199 13.26 -12.46 -17.34
C ARG A 199 14.25 -12.70 -18.47
N LEU A 200 14.00 -12.08 -19.61
CA LEU A 200 14.85 -12.06 -20.77
C LEU A 200 15.21 -10.60 -21.08
N ASP A 201 16.50 -10.30 -21.12
CA ASP A 201 17.05 -9.01 -21.49
C ASP A 201 17.63 -9.10 -22.91
N SER A 202 17.36 -8.12 -23.75
CA SER A 202 17.88 -8.06 -25.12
C SER A 202 19.37 -7.75 -25.21
N GLY A 203 19.93 -7.17 -24.12
CA GLY A 203 21.17 -6.40 -24.23
C GLY A 203 20.95 -5.11 -25.01
N GLU A 204 22.01 -4.35 -25.19
CA GLU A 204 22.01 -3.19 -26.08
C GLU A 204 22.02 -3.63 -27.52
N PHE A 205 21.18 -3.03 -28.37
CA PHE A 205 21.11 -3.28 -29.80
C PHE A 205 20.84 -1.99 -30.59
N GLY A 206 21.38 -1.93 -31.79
CA GLY A 206 21.33 -0.69 -32.58
C GLY A 206 22.00 0.47 -31.82
N ASN A 207 21.46 1.67 -31.98
CA ASN A 207 21.99 2.87 -31.32
C ASN A 207 21.17 3.14 -30.05
N GLY A 208 21.64 2.68 -28.88
CA GLY A 208 21.06 2.99 -27.58
C GLY A 208 19.73 2.31 -27.23
N ASN A 209 19.35 1.23 -27.92
CA ASN A 209 18.13 0.49 -27.62
C ASN A 209 18.43 -0.66 -26.67
N SER A 210 17.55 -0.88 -25.71
CA SER A 210 17.55 -2.05 -24.84
C SER A 210 16.13 -2.37 -24.34
N GLY A 211 15.89 -3.61 -23.94
CA GLY A 211 14.59 -3.99 -23.43
C GLY A 211 14.61 -5.28 -22.65
N TYR A 212 13.58 -5.48 -21.84
CA TYR A 212 13.32 -6.77 -21.22
C TYR A 212 11.83 -7.14 -21.26
N VAL A 213 11.59 -8.43 -21.16
CA VAL A 213 10.29 -9.01 -20.85
C VAL A 213 10.45 -9.99 -19.70
N SER A 214 9.46 -10.05 -18.81
CA SER A 214 9.49 -10.98 -17.70
C SER A 214 8.10 -11.51 -17.37
N VAL A 215 8.05 -12.72 -16.82
CA VAL A 215 6.81 -13.39 -16.40
C VAL A 215 7.02 -14.01 -15.03
N LEU A 216 6.01 -13.91 -14.20
CA LEU A 216 5.93 -14.50 -12.88
C LEU A 216 4.69 -15.40 -12.79
N ARG A 217 4.87 -16.59 -12.23
CA ARG A 217 3.78 -17.42 -11.70
C ARG A 217 3.99 -17.65 -10.21
N HIS A 218 2.99 -17.36 -9.41
CA HIS A 218 3.00 -17.59 -7.98
C HIS A 218 1.81 -18.43 -7.54
N ARG A 219 2.05 -19.35 -6.60
CA ARG A 219 1.03 -20.08 -5.85
C ARG A 219 1.50 -20.37 -4.44
N ALA A 220 0.61 -20.25 -3.48
CA ALA A 220 0.80 -20.67 -2.09
C ALA A 220 -0.55 -20.98 -1.46
N ARG A 221 -0.56 -21.54 -0.26
CA ARG A 221 -1.74 -21.67 0.60
C ARG A 221 -1.58 -20.74 1.79
N ALA A 222 -2.70 -20.29 2.35
CA ALA A 222 -2.69 -19.71 3.68
C ALA A 222 -2.17 -20.75 4.70
N TRP A 223 -1.60 -20.27 5.79
CA TRP A 223 -1.03 -21.15 6.81
C TRP A 223 -2.08 -21.75 7.75
N ASP A 224 -3.21 -21.09 7.92
CA ASP A 224 -4.27 -21.39 8.89
C ASP A 224 -5.53 -22.05 8.26
N PHE A 225 -5.62 -22.06 6.95
CA PHE A 225 -6.64 -22.81 6.20
C PHE A 225 -6.14 -23.11 4.78
N ARG A 226 -6.93 -23.87 3.98
CA ARG A 226 -6.53 -24.20 2.60
C ARG A 226 -6.85 -23.12 1.57
N GLY A 227 -6.93 -21.85 2.00
CA GLY A 227 -7.07 -20.71 1.10
C GLY A 227 -5.89 -20.63 0.13
N LYS A 228 -6.19 -20.31 -1.14
CA LYS A 228 -5.18 -20.27 -2.21
C LYS A 228 -4.82 -18.83 -2.51
N GLN A 229 -3.51 -18.55 -2.52
CA GLN A 229 -2.94 -17.33 -3.07
C GLN A 229 -2.21 -17.71 -4.34
N LYS A 230 -2.62 -17.17 -5.47
CA LYS A 230 -2.03 -17.48 -6.77
C LYS A 230 -2.19 -16.31 -7.73
N GLY A 231 -1.36 -16.31 -8.76
CA GLY A 231 -1.46 -15.31 -9.82
C GLY A 231 -0.40 -15.45 -10.87
N TRP A 232 -0.59 -14.65 -11.90
CA TRP A 232 0.34 -14.39 -12.97
C TRP A 232 0.67 -12.89 -12.98
N ALA A 233 1.90 -12.57 -13.32
CA ALA A 233 2.27 -11.20 -13.63
C ALA A 233 3.27 -11.18 -14.79
N ALA A 234 3.25 -10.12 -15.57
CA ALA A 234 4.21 -9.87 -16.63
C ALA A 234 4.63 -8.41 -16.62
N ASN A 235 5.93 -8.15 -16.86
CA ASN A 235 6.41 -6.81 -17.10
C ASN A 235 7.24 -6.79 -18.39
N ALA A 236 7.20 -5.65 -19.08
CA ALA A 236 8.08 -5.33 -20.18
C ALA A 236 8.57 -3.89 -20.05
N LYS A 237 9.82 -3.64 -20.35
CA LYS A 237 10.42 -2.29 -20.42
C LYS A 237 11.30 -2.18 -21.66
N PHE A 238 11.16 -1.06 -22.34
CA PHE A 238 12.01 -0.68 -23.47
C PHE A 238 12.62 0.67 -23.15
N VAL A 239 13.89 0.84 -23.45
CA VAL A 239 14.64 2.08 -23.30
C VAL A 239 15.36 2.36 -24.61
N HIS A 240 15.24 3.58 -25.11
CA HIS A 240 16.10 4.16 -26.13
C HIS A 240 16.77 5.38 -25.53
N ASP A 241 18.08 5.39 -25.52
CA ASP A 241 18.90 6.43 -24.90
C ASP A 241 19.94 6.92 -25.92
N ASP A 242 19.85 8.18 -26.30
CA ASP A 242 20.78 8.81 -27.23
C ASP A 242 21.13 10.25 -26.79
N SER A 243 21.91 10.96 -27.59
CA SER A 243 22.34 12.33 -27.32
C SER A 243 21.18 13.35 -27.24
N ASN A 244 19.99 13.03 -27.77
CA ASN A 244 18.85 13.93 -27.80
C ASN A 244 17.93 13.73 -26.57
N GLY A 245 18.07 12.58 -25.91
CA GLY A 245 17.28 12.24 -24.73
C GLY A 245 17.00 10.76 -24.57
N LYS A 246 16.15 10.46 -23.59
CA LYS A 246 15.80 9.09 -23.19
C LYS A 246 14.30 8.85 -23.35
N LEU A 247 13.96 7.83 -24.16
CA LEU A 247 12.60 7.30 -24.27
C LEU A 247 12.48 6.03 -23.44
N THR A 248 11.50 5.96 -22.56
CA THR A 248 11.18 4.75 -21.80
C THR A 248 9.73 4.36 -22.03
N ALA A 249 9.48 3.10 -22.37
CA ALA A 249 8.15 2.51 -22.38
C ALA A 249 8.09 1.35 -21.40
N TYR A 250 7.03 1.28 -20.61
CA TYR A 250 6.81 0.25 -19.60
C TYR A 250 5.40 -0.33 -19.71
N PHE A 251 5.29 -1.61 -19.48
CA PHE A 251 4.02 -2.32 -19.39
C PHE A 251 4.02 -3.32 -18.23
N SER A 252 2.92 -3.39 -17.52
CA SER A 252 2.66 -4.36 -16.46
C SER A 252 1.27 -4.98 -16.62
N TYR A 253 1.22 -6.28 -16.45
CA TYR A 253 0.01 -7.08 -16.28
C TYR A 253 0.09 -7.83 -14.95
N SER A 254 -1.02 -7.87 -14.21
CA SER A 254 -1.15 -8.66 -12.99
C SER A 254 -2.54 -9.27 -12.92
N ASP A 255 -2.62 -10.59 -12.77
CA ASP A 255 -3.84 -11.33 -12.43
C ASP A 255 -3.61 -12.02 -11.09
N LYS A 256 -4.32 -11.57 -10.05
CA LYS A 256 -4.05 -11.95 -8.67
C LYS A 256 -5.31 -12.44 -7.98
N GLN A 257 -5.17 -13.58 -7.33
CA GLN A 257 -6.20 -14.18 -6.50
C GLN A 257 -5.62 -14.44 -5.11
N GLU A 258 -6.27 -13.93 -4.10
CA GLU A 258 -5.86 -14.07 -2.70
C GLU A 258 -7.05 -14.43 -1.81
N PRO A 259 -6.80 -15.18 -0.71
CA PRO A 259 -7.85 -15.40 0.27
C PRO A 259 -8.18 -14.07 0.96
N ASN A 260 -9.46 -13.81 1.07
CA ASN A 260 -9.99 -12.67 1.82
C ASN A 260 -10.25 -13.12 3.27
N GLU A 261 -9.18 -13.34 4.01
CA GLU A 261 -9.25 -13.76 5.40
C GLU A 261 -9.85 -12.66 6.26
N ASP A 262 -10.82 -13.03 7.09
CA ASP A 262 -11.34 -12.13 8.08
C ASP A 262 -10.41 -12.04 9.28
N ALA A 263 -10.20 -10.81 9.76
CA ALA A 263 -9.53 -10.60 11.04
C ALA A 263 -10.32 -11.24 12.18
N THR A 264 -9.63 -11.87 13.12
CA THR A 264 -10.27 -12.51 14.28
C THR A 264 -10.59 -11.46 15.33
N THR A 265 -11.82 -11.53 15.87
CA THR A 265 -12.27 -10.64 16.95
C THR A 265 -11.73 -11.09 18.30
N VAL A 266 -11.12 -10.18 19.03
CA VAL A 266 -10.67 -10.36 20.42
C VAL A 266 -11.55 -9.53 21.35
N PHE A 267 -12.06 -10.16 22.40
CA PHE A 267 -12.84 -9.49 23.43
C PHE A 267 -11.97 -9.14 24.63
N LYS A 268 -12.06 -7.89 25.08
CA LYS A 268 -11.35 -7.40 26.28
C LYS A 268 -11.94 -8.02 27.55
N ASN A 269 -13.29 -8.09 27.63
CA ASN A 269 -14.03 -8.67 28.71
C ASN A 269 -14.96 -9.76 28.19
N PRO A 270 -14.49 -10.99 28.01
CA PRO A 270 -15.29 -12.07 27.48
C PRO A 270 -16.38 -12.46 28.48
N THR A 271 -17.62 -12.64 28.02
CA THR A 271 -18.79 -13.03 28.83
C THR A 271 -19.16 -14.50 28.65
N ASN A 272 -18.53 -15.20 27.71
CA ASN A 272 -18.73 -16.63 27.46
C ASN A 272 -17.47 -17.26 26.84
N ALA A 273 -17.44 -18.57 26.73
CA ALA A 273 -16.30 -19.33 26.24
C ALA A 273 -15.90 -18.95 24.79
N ALA A 274 -16.88 -18.66 23.93
CA ALA A 274 -16.59 -18.24 22.55
C ALA A 274 -15.89 -16.87 22.49
N GLN A 275 -16.24 -15.95 23.37
CA GLN A 275 -15.56 -14.64 23.49
C GLN A 275 -14.19 -14.74 24.18
N ALA A 276 -13.95 -15.79 24.97
CA ALA A 276 -12.67 -16.05 25.60
C ALA A 276 -11.59 -16.55 24.63
N TYR A 277 -11.97 -16.85 23.39
CA TYR A 277 -11.07 -17.28 22.35
C TYR A 277 -9.97 -16.26 22.08
N GLN A 278 -8.72 -16.73 22.04
CA GLN A 278 -7.54 -15.89 21.82
C GLN A 278 -6.87 -16.30 20.50
N PRO A 279 -6.89 -15.45 19.46
CA PRO A 279 -6.38 -15.77 18.12
C PRO A 279 -4.86 -15.96 18.11
N TYR A 280 -4.15 -15.53 19.15
CA TYR A 280 -2.69 -15.66 19.24
C TYR A 280 -2.19 -17.11 19.29
N THR A 281 -3.09 -18.07 19.60
CA THR A 281 -2.76 -19.50 19.62
C THR A 281 -2.70 -20.15 18.24
N ARG A 282 -2.92 -19.35 17.18
CA ARG A 282 -2.93 -19.79 15.77
C ARG A 282 -3.93 -20.94 15.56
N PRO A 283 -5.23 -20.66 15.65
CA PRO A 283 -6.23 -21.67 15.36
C PRO A 283 -6.10 -22.11 13.90
N PHE A 284 -6.30 -23.39 13.67
CA PHE A 284 -6.45 -23.90 12.31
C PHE A 284 -7.92 -23.80 11.90
N PHE A 285 -8.19 -23.12 10.82
CA PHE A 285 -9.53 -23.01 10.23
C PHE A 285 -9.88 -24.24 9.41
N TYR A 286 -11.18 -24.41 9.11
CA TYR A 286 -11.63 -25.53 8.27
C TYR A 286 -10.95 -25.49 6.91
N PRO A 287 -10.34 -26.60 6.50
CA PRO A 287 -9.43 -26.60 5.38
C PRO A 287 -10.11 -26.60 4.01
N ASP A 288 -11.38 -27.01 3.93
CA ASP A 288 -12.10 -27.17 2.69
C ASP A 288 -13.61 -26.94 2.85
N PHE A 289 -14.30 -26.92 1.70
CA PHE A 289 -15.72 -26.67 1.65
C PHE A 289 -16.53 -27.75 2.36
N ASP A 290 -16.21 -29.03 2.17
CA ASP A 290 -16.97 -30.13 2.75
C ASP A 290 -16.88 -30.12 4.27
N GLY A 291 -15.70 -29.84 4.82
CA GLY A 291 -15.49 -29.65 6.24
C GLY A 291 -16.27 -28.44 6.78
N ALA A 292 -16.28 -27.32 6.05
CA ALA A 292 -17.03 -26.13 6.43
C ALA A 292 -18.54 -26.38 6.42
N VAL A 293 -19.07 -27.07 5.41
CA VAL A 293 -20.49 -27.45 5.30
C VAL A 293 -20.88 -28.47 6.35
N ALA A 294 -20.07 -29.52 6.55
CA ALA A 294 -20.32 -30.52 7.60
C ALA A 294 -20.41 -29.87 8.98
N TYR A 295 -19.53 -28.93 9.26
CA TYR A 295 -19.53 -28.14 10.50
C TYR A 295 -20.81 -27.33 10.66
N LEU A 296 -21.26 -26.63 9.61
CA LEU A 296 -22.49 -25.83 9.65
C LEU A 296 -23.75 -26.69 9.83
N ASN A 297 -23.75 -27.89 9.29
CA ASN A 297 -24.88 -28.83 9.40
C ASN A 297 -24.92 -29.59 10.74
N ALA A 298 -23.77 -29.82 11.37
CA ALA A 298 -23.64 -30.66 12.57
C ALA A 298 -24.09 -29.97 13.86
N SER A 299 -24.30 -28.65 13.89
CA SER A 299 -24.34 -27.99 15.19
C SER A 299 -25.27 -26.80 15.30
N GLY A 300 -26.26 -26.96 16.11
CA GLY A 300 -26.99 -25.85 16.70
C GLY A 300 -26.16 -25.00 17.71
N ASN A 301 -24.91 -25.35 18.02
CA ASN A 301 -24.09 -24.73 19.08
C ASN A 301 -22.61 -24.63 18.71
N VAL A 302 -22.31 -23.97 17.61
CA VAL A 302 -20.94 -23.74 17.21
C VAL A 302 -20.36 -22.54 17.95
N PRO A 303 -19.13 -22.62 18.55
CA PRO A 303 -18.45 -21.45 19.07
C PRO A 303 -18.33 -20.35 18.00
N ALA A 304 -18.64 -19.10 18.36
CA ALA A 304 -18.64 -17.99 17.40
C ALA A 304 -17.29 -17.79 16.69
N ALA A 305 -16.18 -18.17 17.35
CA ALA A 305 -14.86 -18.18 16.79
C ALA A 305 -14.69 -19.15 15.60
N GLU A 306 -15.33 -20.29 15.65
CA GLU A 306 -15.26 -21.31 14.58
C GLU A 306 -16.26 -21.04 13.45
N ALA A 307 -17.30 -20.25 13.69
CA ALA A 307 -18.25 -19.85 12.65
C ALA A 307 -17.61 -19.00 11.54
N GLN A 308 -16.40 -18.46 11.75
CA GLN A 308 -15.64 -17.73 10.73
C GLN A 308 -14.94 -18.65 9.71
N ASN A 309 -14.71 -19.91 10.06
CA ASN A 309 -13.93 -20.83 9.26
C ASN A 309 -14.50 -21.06 7.86
N TYR A 310 -15.82 -21.24 7.75
CA TYR A 310 -16.45 -21.46 6.45
C TYR A 310 -16.51 -20.19 5.60
N ARG A 311 -16.55 -19.00 6.23
CA ARG A 311 -16.51 -17.71 5.52
C ARG A 311 -15.19 -17.54 4.81
N ASN A 312 -14.09 -17.91 5.45
CA ASN A 312 -12.75 -17.85 4.88
C ASN A 312 -12.61 -18.76 3.66
N TYR A 313 -13.32 -19.88 3.61
CA TYR A 313 -13.32 -20.74 2.43
C TYR A 313 -13.85 -20.02 1.17
N TYR A 314 -14.96 -19.25 1.31
CA TYR A 314 -15.57 -18.49 0.21
C TYR A 314 -15.19 -17.00 0.25
N SER A 315 -14.10 -16.65 0.90
CA SER A 315 -13.62 -15.29 0.94
C SER A 315 -12.38 -15.15 0.08
N ALA A 316 -12.50 -14.35 -0.97
CA ALA A 316 -11.40 -14.10 -1.90
C ALA A 316 -11.40 -12.65 -2.37
N ALA A 317 -10.22 -12.20 -2.76
CA ALA A 317 -10.04 -11.01 -3.58
C ALA A 317 -9.42 -11.44 -4.91
N ILE A 318 -10.07 -11.07 -5.99
CA ILE A 318 -9.62 -11.32 -7.37
C ILE A 318 -9.40 -9.97 -8.05
N ARG A 319 -8.26 -9.79 -8.72
CA ARG A 319 -7.90 -8.52 -9.36
C ARG A 319 -7.08 -8.76 -10.60
N THR A 320 -7.46 -8.07 -11.66
CA THR A 320 -6.68 -7.99 -12.90
C THR A 320 -6.33 -6.55 -13.16
N ASP A 321 -5.06 -6.26 -13.36
CA ASP A 321 -4.53 -4.93 -13.61
C ASP A 321 -3.70 -4.88 -14.88
N TYR A 322 -3.84 -3.76 -15.61
CA TYR A 322 -2.99 -3.37 -16.73
C TYR A 322 -2.48 -1.96 -16.48
N LEU A 323 -1.17 -1.77 -16.41
CA LEU A 323 -0.53 -0.47 -16.31
C LEU A 323 0.44 -0.30 -17.46
N GLY A 324 0.39 0.84 -18.14
CA GLY A 324 1.40 1.20 -19.13
C GLY A 324 1.75 2.67 -19.05
N TYR A 325 3.00 3.01 -19.38
CA TYR A 325 3.41 4.38 -19.58
C TYR A 325 4.46 4.50 -20.69
N ILE A 326 4.52 5.70 -21.25
CA ILE A 326 5.61 6.15 -22.13
C ILE A 326 6.14 7.45 -21.54
N LYS A 327 7.46 7.52 -21.32
CA LYS A 327 8.18 8.69 -20.81
C LYS A 327 9.25 9.10 -21.83
N TYR A 328 9.30 10.37 -22.17
CA TYR A 328 10.36 10.95 -22.98
C TYR A 328 11.00 12.11 -22.21
N GLN A 329 12.31 12.02 -22.04
CA GLN A 329 13.15 13.05 -21.42
C GLN A 329 14.01 13.64 -22.55
N ALA A 330 13.74 14.86 -22.96
CA ALA A 330 14.44 15.55 -24.02
C ALA A 330 15.50 16.48 -23.44
N HIS A 331 16.71 16.41 -23.93
CA HIS A 331 17.76 17.40 -23.70
C HIS A 331 17.53 18.57 -24.67
N LEU A 332 16.89 19.66 -24.20
CA LEU A 332 16.61 20.83 -25.04
C LEU A 332 17.85 21.71 -25.22
N SER A 333 18.73 21.72 -24.22
CA SER A 333 20.06 22.38 -24.25
C SER A 333 20.89 21.80 -23.11
N ASP A 334 22.16 22.18 -23.01
CA ASP A 334 23.06 21.81 -21.91
C ASP A 334 22.53 22.23 -20.51
N GLN A 335 21.53 23.09 -20.46
CA GLN A 335 20.97 23.66 -19.24
C GLN A 335 19.50 23.32 -19.01
N VAL A 336 18.81 22.74 -20.00
CA VAL A 336 17.35 22.56 -19.93
C VAL A 336 16.96 21.17 -20.38
N ASP A 337 16.39 20.42 -19.48
CA ASP A 337 15.75 19.14 -19.74
C ASP A 337 14.23 19.27 -19.68
N TRP A 338 13.52 18.56 -20.53
CA TRP A 338 12.07 18.50 -20.57
C TRP A 338 11.58 17.06 -20.51
N SER A 339 10.92 16.68 -19.44
CA SER A 339 10.38 15.34 -19.24
C SER A 339 8.87 15.32 -19.44
N ASN A 340 8.39 14.37 -20.23
CA ASN A 340 6.96 14.13 -20.46
C ASN A 340 6.65 12.66 -20.27
N GLN A 341 5.58 12.36 -19.56
CA GLN A 341 5.14 10.99 -19.32
C GLN A 341 3.62 10.89 -19.42
N VAL A 342 3.14 9.96 -20.23
CA VAL A 342 1.72 9.61 -20.31
C VAL A 342 1.54 8.20 -19.79
N TYR A 343 0.45 7.96 -19.07
CA TYR A 343 0.15 6.63 -18.51
C TYR A 343 -1.33 6.30 -18.57
N TYR A 344 -1.60 5.01 -18.54
CA TYR A 344 -2.94 4.46 -18.42
C TYR A 344 -2.94 3.23 -17.49
N HIS A 345 -3.95 3.12 -16.65
CA HIS A 345 -4.19 1.99 -15.78
C HIS A 345 -5.65 1.57 -15.84
N ASN A 346 -5.87 0.27 -16.05
CA ASN A 346 -7.18 -0.37 -15.94
C ASN A 346 -7.11 -1.46 -14.86
N ASN A 347 -8.15 -1.54 -14.04
CA ASN A 347 -8.32 -2.59 -13.06
C ASN A 347 -9.75 -3.12 -13.10
N ASP A 348 -9.88 -4.44 -13.10
CA ASP A 348 -11.13 -5.15 -12.82
C ASP A 348 -10.92 -6.03 -11.59
N GLY A 349 -11.83 -5.96 -10.62
CA GLY A 349 -11.67 -6.72 -9.40
C GLY A 349 -12.96 -7.05 -8.69
N ALA A 350 -12.87 -8.00 -7.76
CA ALA A 350 -13.95 -8.31 -6.86
C ALA A 350 -13.44 -8.78 -5.50
N GLY A 351 -14.10 -8.30 -4.45
CA GLY A 351 -14.06 -8.92 -3.12
C GLY A 351 -15.25 -9.87 -2.97
N ILE A 352 -15.01 -11.10 -2.60
CA ILE A 352 -16.00 -12.17 -2.45
C ILE A 352 -16.07 -12.57 -0.99
N VAL A 353 -17.27 -12.65 -0.41
CA VAL A 353 -17.49 -13.10 0.98
C VAL A 353 -18.78 -13.91 1.05
N ALA A 354 -18.73 -15.13 1.57
CA ALA A 354 -19.93 -15.90 1.85
C ALA A 354 -20.43 -15.72 3.29
N GLY A 355 -21.72 -15.85 3.48
CA GLY A 355 -22.32 -15.80 4.80
C GLY A 355 -23.67 -16.52 4.88
N PRO A 356 -24.02 -17.03 6.07
CA PRO A 356 -25.34 -17.60 6.31
C PRO A 356 -26.39 -16.51 6.33
N ILE A 357 -27.52 -16.76 5.71
CA ILE A 357 -28.69 -15.87 5.75
C ILE A 357 -29.31 -15.84 7.16
N THR A 358 -29.04 -16.87 7.94
CA THR A 358 -29.57 -17.01 9.32
C THR A 358 -28.84 -16.21 10.39
N VAL A 359 -27.71 -15.56 10.07
CA VAL A 359 -27.04 -14.66 11.02
C VAL A 359 -27.85 -13.38 11.19
N ALA A 360 -27.93 -12.89 12.43
CA ALA A 360 -28.66 -11.67 12.78
C ALA A 360 -28.37 -10.52 11.79
N GLY A 361 -29.40 -10.05 11.11
CA GLY A 361 -29.37 -8.98 10.13
C GLY A 361 -29.46 -9.39 8.65
N LEU A 362 -29.00 -10.57 8.25
CA LEU A 362 -29.18 -11.05 6.88
C LEU A 362 -30.63 -11.41 6.54
N PRO A 363 -31.42 -12.07 7.43
CA PRO A 363 -32.85 -12.28 7.20
C PRO A 363 -33.58 -10.97 6.94
N ASN A 364 -33.26 -9.90 7.68
CA ASN A 364 -33.90 -8.60 7.51
C ASN A 364 -33.52 -7.96 6.16
N LEU A 365 -32.26 -8.06 5.73
CA LEU A 365 -31.81 -7.60 4.44
C LEU A 365 -32.60 -8.28 3.30
N PHE A 366 -32.64 -9.62 3.33
CA PHE A 366 -33.31 -10.37 2.27
C PHE A 366 -34.81 -10.16 2.27
N SER A 367 -35.46 -10.00 3.41
CA SER A 367 -36.90 -9.71 3.49
C SER A 367 -37.27 -8.35 2.91
N LEU A 368 -36.34 -7.38 2.90
CA LEU A 368 -36.54 -6.11 2.21
C LEU A 368 -36.58 -6.25 0.68
N TYR A 369 -35.75 -7.13 0.12
CA TYR A 369 -35.69 -7.35 -1.32
C TYR A 369 -36.70 -8.41 -1.81
N PHE A 370 -37.10 -9.33 -0.95
CA PHE A 370 -38.00 -10.44 -1.25
C PHE A 370 -39.10 -10.57 -0.18
N PRO A 371 -39.98 -9.57 -0.03
CA PRO A 371 -41.03 -9.58 0.99
C PRO A 371 -41.97 -10.79 0.79
N GLY A 372 -42.19 -11.54 1.87
CA GLY A 372 -43.04 -12.72 1.90
C GLY A 372 -42.47 -13.96 1.25
N GLN A 373 -41.23 -13.95 0.76
CA GLN A 373 -40.62 -15.14 0.18
C GLN A 373 -39.85 -15.95 1.22
N ASN A 374 -39.76 -17.27 0.99
CA ASN A 374 -38.88 -18.15 1.73
C ASN A 374 -37.43 -18.00 1.23
N LEU A 375 -36.61 -17.29 1.98
CA LEU A 375 -35.23 -17.00 1.62
C LEU A 375 -34.36 -18.25 1.49
N LYS A 376 -34.66 -19.30 2.28
CA LYS A 376 -33.95 -20.57 2.17
C LYS A 376 -34.22 -21.23 0.80
N THR A 377 -35.45 -21.16 0.29
CA THR A 377 -35.79 -21.65 -1.05
C THR A 377 -35.14 -20.79 -2.13
N ALA A 378 -35.12 -19.47 -1.98
CA ALA A 378 -34.52 -18.55 -2.94
C ALA A 378 -32.99 -18.72 -3.08
N THR A 379 -32.32 -19.33 -2.08
CA THR A 379 -30.88 -19.60 -2.06
C THR A 379 -30.55 -21.07 -2.29
N GLY A 380 -31.38 -21.83 -3.02
CA GLY A 380 -31.15 -23.24 -3.29
C GLY A 380 -31.33 -24.15 -2.06
N ASN A 381 -32.22 -23.81 -1.16
CA ASN A 381 -32.46 -24.47 0.12
C ASN A 381 -31.27 -24.48 1.10
N SER A 382 -30.20 -23.75 0.80
CA SER A 382 -28.99 -23.74 1.63
C SER A 382 -29.06 -22.75 2.80
N GLY A 383 -29.71 -21.61 2.63
CA GLY A 383 -29.69 -20.49 3.58
C GLY A 383 -28.37 -19.72 3.52
N TYR A 384 -27.58 -19.86 2.47
CA TYR A 384 -26.31 -19.18 2.24
C TYR A 384 -26.35 -18.28 1.01
N ALA A 385 -25.59 -17.18 1.08
CA ALA A 385 -25.40 -16.28 -0.04
C ALA A 385 -23.95 -15.83 -0.15
N ILE A 386 -23.51 -15.56 -1.37
CA ILE A 386 -22.23 -14.91 -1.65
C ILE A 386 -22.52 -13.45 -1.90
N ARG A 387 -21.87 -12.58 -1.13
CA ARG A 387 -21.81 -11.15 -1.38
C ARG A 387 -20.53 -10.82 -2.12
N THR A 388 -20.63 -10.06 -3.19
CA THR A 388 -19.48 -9.50 -3.88
C THR A 388 -19.46 -7.98 -3.75
N THR A 389 -18.28 -7.42 -3.90
CA THR A 389 -18.08 -6.02 -4.27
C THR A 389 -17.22 -6.04 -5.51
N GLU A 390 -17.86 -5.93 -6.66
CA GLU A 390 -17.24 -5.93 -7.98
C GLU A 390 -16.93 -4.49 -8.34
N TYR A 391 -15.76 -4.23 -8.90
CA TYR A 391 -15.35 -2.86 -9.23
C TYR A 391 -14.48 -2.83 -10.47
N ARG A 392 -14.54 -1.69 -11.16
CA ARG A 392 -13.70 -1.35 -12.29
C ARG A 392 -13.11 0.04 -12.08
N ILE A 393 -11.85 0.19 -12.46
CA ILE A 393 -11.13 1.46 -12.46
C ILE A 393 -10.52 1.67 -13.83
N ASP A 394 -10.76 2.85 -14.42
CA ASP A 394 -10.11 3.33 -15.63
C ASP A 394 -9.51 4.69 -15.31
N ARG A 395 -8.18 4.83 -15.38
CA ARG A 395 -7.52 6.11 -15.15
C ARG A 395 -6.36 6.33 -16.12
N GLY A 396 -6.14 7.58 -16.47
CA GLY A 396 -5.03 7.98 -17.31
C GLY A 396 -4.60 9.40 -17.01
N GLY A 397 -3.35 9.69 -17.26
CA GLY A 397 -2.82 11.01 -16.96
C GLY A 397 -1.54 11.34 -17.71
N ILE A 398 -1.12 12.58 -17.52
CA ILE A 398 0.11 13.13 -18.06
C ILE A 398 0.89 13.85 -16.95
N LEU A 399 2.19 13.62 -16.92
CA LEU A 399 3.15 14.38 -16.15
C LEU A 399 4.07 15.10 -17.14
N SER A 400 4.39 16.37 -16.85
CA SER A 400 5.36 17.14 -17.63
C SER A 400 6.19 17.99 -16.66
N SER A 401 7.50 18.00 -16.82
CA SER A 401 8.40 18.86 -16.05
C SER A 401 9.50 19.43 -16.92
N ILE A 402 9.89 20.66 -16.58
CA ILE A 402 11.08 21.33 -17.11
C ILE A 402 12.04 21.53 -15.97
N ASP A 403 13.26 21.05 -16.15
CA ASP A 403 14.38 21.22 -15.23
C ASP A 403 15.41 22.13 -15.92
N ALA A 404 15.71 23.27 -15.29
CA ALA A 404 16.62 24.28 -15.85
C ALA A 404 17.75 24.61 -14.85
N THR A 405 19.00 24.49 -15.31
CA THR A 405 20.19 24.86 -14.53
C THR A 405 20.64 26.26 -14.93
N LEU A 406 20.49 27.24 -14.03
CA LEU A 406 20.80 28.65 -14.26
C LEU A 406 21.86 29.10 -13.24
N GLY A 407 23.12 28.96 -13.58
CA GLY A 407 24.24 29.24 -12.65
C GLY A 407 24.19 28.30 -11.45
N ASN A 408 23.97 28.82 -10.25
CA ASN A 408 23.90 28.05 -9.00
C ASN A 408 22.46 27.62 -8.64
N HIS A 409 21.50 27.84 -9.53
CA HIS A 409 20.10 27.49 -9.35
C HIS A 409 19.71 26.33 -10.25
N GLN A 410 18.99 25.35 -9.70
CA GLN A 410 18.31 24.31 -10.44
C GLN A 410 16.80 24.49 -10.22
N ILE A 411 16.14 25.00 -11.25
CA ILE A 411 14.71 25.33 -11.21
C ILE A 411 13.92 24.21 -11.88
N GLN A 412 12.93 23.68 -11.17
CA GLN A 412 11.98 22.70 -11.68
C GLN A 412 10.59 23.32 -11.74
N LEU A 413 9.95 23.19 -12.89
CA LEU A 413 8.55 23.51 -13.12
C LEU A 413 7.85 22.24 -13.54
N GLY A 414 6.73 21.88 -12.93
CA GLY A 414 6.04 20.66 -13.31
C GLY A 414 4.53 20.73 -13.18
N ALA A 415 3.89 19.83 -13.92
CA ALA A 415 2.44 19.66 -13.95
C ALA A 415 2.09 18.18 -13.99
N TRP A 416 1.03 17.81 -13.29
CA TRP A 416 0.38 16.50 -13.38
C TRP A 416 -1.13 16.69 -13.55
N TYR A 417 -1.69 16.00 -14.52
CA TYR A 417 -3.14 15.87 -14.71
C TYR A 417 -3.52 14.40 -14.77
N GLU A 418 -4.59 14.01 -14.05
CA GLU A 418 -5.18 12.68 -14.11
C GLU A 418 -6.70 12.77 -14.23
N TYR A 419 -7.26 11.93 -15.10
CA TYR A 419 -8.66 11.56 -15.11
C TYR A 419 -8.82 10.13 -14.59
N ASN A 420 -9.75 9.93 -13.65
CA ASN A 420 -10.07 8.62 -13.07
C ASN A 420 -11.59 8.42 -13.09
N SER A 421 -12.02 7.28 -13.60
CA SER A 421 -13.40 6.81 -13.57
C SER A 421 -13.44 5.45 -12.89
N SER A 422 -14.29 5.29 -11.89
CA SER A 422 -14.47 4.00 -11.21
C SER A 422 -15.95 3.68 -11.01
N ALA A 423 -16.28 2.40 -11.09
CA ALA A 423 -17.59 1.87 -10.81
C ALA A 423 -17.50 0.73 -9.82
N ALA A 424 -18.48 0.59 -8.93
CA ALA A 424 -18.53 -0.55 -8.01
C ALA A 424 -19.98 -1.02 -7.84
N TYR A 425 -20.12 -2.34 -7.73
CA TYR A 425 -21.42 -3.04 -7.61
C TYR A 425 -21.37 -3.95 -6.40
N ARG A 426 -22.35 -3.84 -5.50
CA ARG A 426 -22.57 -4.80 -4.43
C ARG A 426 -23.65 -5.78 -4.82
N ASN A 427 -23.24 -6.97 -5.22
CA ASN A 427 -24.12 -8.04 -5.66
C ASN A 427 -24.26 -9.12 -4.59
N TRP A 428 -25.42 -9.77 -4.59
CA TRP A 428 -25.71 -10.93 -3.74
C TRP A 428 -26.15 -12.09 -4.62
N TYR A 429 -25.49 -13.23 -4.46
CA TYR A 429 -25.69 -14.44 -5.24
C TYR A 429 -26.18 -15.57 -4.34
N ALA A 430 -27.03 -16.44 -4.87
CA ALA A 430 -27.37 -17.69 -4.19
C ALA A 430 -26.11 -18.57 -4.06
N LEU A 431 -26.01 -19.31 -2.95
CA LEU A 431 -24.99 -20.32 -2.75
C LEU A 431 -25.66 -21.66 -2.43
N ASP A 432 -25.71 -22.56 -3.40
CA ASP A 432 -26.21 -23.92 -3.21
C ASP A 432 -25.10 -24.81 -2.61
N VAL A 433 -25.16 -25.02 -1.30
CA VAL A 433 -24.19 -25.85 -0.58
C VAL A 433 -24.36 -27.35 -0.84
N THR A 434 -25.40 -27.79 -1.57
CA THR A 434 -25.57 -29.20 -1.97
C THR A 434 -24.79 -29.53 -3.24
N ARG A 435 -24.33 -28.53 -3.97
CA ARG A 435 -23.52 -28.65 -5.19
C ARG A 435 -22.23 -27.87 -5.12
N PRO A 436 -21.33 -28.23 -4.19
CA PRO A 436 -20.08 -27.47 -3.94
C PRO A 436 -19.18 -27.40 -5.16
N GLN A 437 -19.24 -28.38 -6.05
CA GLN A 437 -18.45 -28.42 -7.28
C GLN A 437 -18.78 -27.28 -8.25
N ASP A 438 -19.97 -26.69 -8.15
CA ASP A 438 -20.43 -25.62 -9.04
C ASP A 438 -19.83 -24.24 -8.65
N TYR A 439 -19.16 -24.16 -7.49
CA TYR A 439 -18.66 -22.91 -6.95
C TYR A 439 -17.14 -22.94 -6.78
N ASN A 440 -16.47 -21.99 -7.44
CA ASN A 440 -15.07 -21.71 -7.20
C ASN A 440 -14.98 -20.47 -6.29
N PRO A 441 -14.38 -20.55 -5.08
CA PRO A 441 -14.26 -19.40 -4.19
C PRO A 441 -13.39 -18.26 -4.75
N TYR A 442 -12.63 -18.50 -5.82
CA TYR A 442 -11.75 -17.53 -6.47
C TYR A 442 -12.27 -17.07 -7.84
N SER A 443 -13.56 -17.12 -8.04
CA SER A 443 -14.25 -16.57 -9.22
C SER A 443 -15.61 -16.03 -8.81
N LEU A 444 -16.17 -15.14 -9.62
CA LEU A 444 -17.57 -14.75 -9.47
C LEU A 444 -18.47 -15.98 -9.69
N PRO A 445 -19.63 -16.06 -9.01
CA PRO A 445 -20.60 -17.11 -9.26
C PRO A 445 -21.03 -17.13 -10.73
N PRO A 446 -21.27 -18.33 -11.32
CA PRO A 446 -21.55 -18.50 -12.76
C PRO A 446 -22.98 -18.12 -13.17
N HIS A 447 -23.77 -17.55 -12.29
CA HIS A 447 -25.17 -17.18 -12.51
C HIS A 447 -25.40 -15.69 -12.13
N ASP A 448 -26.52 -15.14 -12.55
CA ASP A 448 -26.90 -13.77 -12.23
C ASP A 448 -27.10 -13.55 -10.72
N PRO A 449 -26.81 -12.35 -10.20
CA PRO A 449 -27.08 -12.03 -8.80
C PRO A 449 -28.58 -12.11 -8.50
N LEU A 450 -28.92 -12.51 -7.28
CA LEU A 450 -30.27 -12.38 -6.76
C LEU A 450 -30.75 -10.93 -6.77
N PHE A 451 -29.86 -10.04 -6.40
CA PHE A 451 -30.06 -8.58 -6.48
C PHE A 451 -28.74 -7.82 -6.38
N THR A 452 -28.75 -6.60 -6.90
CA THR A 452 -27.71 -5.60 -6.65
C THR A 452 -28.16 -4.70 -5.51
N GLN A 453 -27.42 -4.70 -4.42
CA GLN A 453 -27.77 -3.88 -3.24
C GLN A 453 -27.54 -2.39 -3.49
N TYR A 454 -26.43 -2.03 -4.15
CA TYR A 454 -26.15 -0.70 -4.70
C TYR A 454 -25.13 -0.79 -5.83
N ALA A 455 -25.15 0.23 -6.68
CA ALA A 455 -24.10 0.51 -7.65
C ALA A 455 -23.66 1.95 -7.49
N SER A 456 -22.36 2.21 -7.62
CA SER A 456 -21.77 3.55 -7.57
C SER A 456 -20.91 3.81 -8.78
N GLU A 457 -20.92 5.06 -9.26
CA GLU A 457 -20.01 5.57 -10.29
C GLU A 457 -19.35 6.84 -9.78
N MET A 458 -18.01 6.87 -9.84
CA MET A 458 -17.20 8.00 -9.39
C MET A 458 -16.33 8.51 -10.52
N ARG A 459 -16.19 9.82 -10.62
CA ARG A 459 -15.30 10.49 -11.57
C ARG A 459 -14.45 11.51 -10.85
N THR A 460 -13.17 11.55 -11.19
CA THR A 460 -12.22 12.46 -10.58
C THR A 460 -11.31 13.07 -11.64
N ASN A 461 -11.10 14.38 -11.54
CA ASN A 461 -10.05 15.10 -12.26
C ASN A 461 -9.10 15.69 -11.23
N VAL A 462 -7.83 15.48 -11.39
CA VAL A 462 -6.77 16.06 -10.55
C VAL A 462 -5.85 16.90 -11.42
N LEU A 463 -5.53 18.11 -10.94
CA LEU A 463 -4.50 18.96 -11.52
C LEU A 463 -3.55 19.37 -10.41
N GLN A 464 -2.27 19.04 -10.56
CA GLN A 464 -1.20 19.50 -9.68
C GLN A 464 -0.18 20.30 -10.50
N LEU A 465 0.24 21.42 -9.95
CA LEU A 465 1.31 22.25 -10.50
C LEU A 465 2.35 22.45 -9.41
N HIS A 466 3.63 22.52 -9.76
CA HIS A 466 4.68 22.85 -8.79
C HIS A 466 5.80 23.68 -9.42
N VAL A 467 6.44 24.42 -8.55
CA VAL A 467 7.70 25.13 -8.83
C VAL A 467 8.64 24.93 -7.67
N GLN A 468 9.88 24.60 -7.95
CA GLN A 468 10.93 24.41 -6.96
C GLN A 468 12.24 24.99 -7.48
N ASP A 469 12.98 25.65 -6.61
CA ASP A 469 14.36 26.05 -6.85
C ASP A 469 15.28 25.35 -5.84
N SER A 470 16.38 24.80 -6.33
CA SER A 470 17.47 24.24 -5.55
C SER A 470 18.69 25.14 -5.77
N TRP A 471 18.97 26.02 -4.82
CA TRP A 471 20.02 27.00 -4.89
C TRP A 471 21.27 26.56 -4.11
N GLN A 472 22.37 26.34 -4.85
CA GLN A 472 23.68 26.07 -4.26
C GLN A 472 24.31 27.41 -3.81
N VAL A 473 24.01 27.81 -2.57
CA VAL A 473 24.46 29.13 -1.99
C VAL A 473 25.97 29.20 -1.86
N THR A 474 26.56 28.08 -1.38
CA THR A 474 28.03 27.88 -1.30
C THR A 474 28.29 26.39 -1.69
N PRO A 475 29.54 25.98 -1.92
CA PRO A 475 29.84 24.57 -2.18
C PRO A 475 29.32 23.61 -1.09
N SER A 476 29.17 24.10 0.16
CA SER A 476 28.69 23.30 1.31
C SER A 476 27.23 23.55 1.71
N LEU A 477 26.55 24.58 1.16
CA LEU A 477 25.20 24.96 1.57
C LEU A 477 24.25 24.92 0.36
N LEU A 478 23.30 24.02 0.39
CA LEU A 478 22.17 23.94 -0.54
C LEU A 478 20.89 24.40 0.18
N VAL A 479 20.14 25.28 -0.46
CA VAL A 479 18.79 25.69 -0.03
C VAL A 479 17.81 25.29 -1.11
N GLN A 480 16.71 24.63 -0.73
CA GLN A 480 15.65 24.22 -1.63
C GLN A 480 14.34 24.84 -1.18
N GLY A 481 13.61 25.47 -2.09
CA GLY A 481 12.35 26.12 -1.78
C GLY A 481 11.37 26.07 -2.94
N GLY A 482 10.08 26.05 -2.62
CA GLY A 482 9.05 26.02 -3.65
C GLY A 482 7.66 25.85 -3.08
N PHE A 483 6.71 25.63 -3.96
CA PHE A 483 5.34 25.26 -3.58
C PHE A 483 4.69 24.42 -4.67
N LYS A 484 3.62 23.71 -4.27
CA LYS A 484 2.70 23.08 -5.22
C LYS A 484 1.28 23.58 -5.03
N SER A 485 0.51 23.55 -6.12
CA SER A 485 -0.92 23.69 -6.13
C SER A 485 -1.53 22.33 -6.39
N SER A 486 -2.59 21.95 -5.69
CA SER A 486 -3.30 20.67 -5.91
C SER A 486 -4.80 20.89 -5.90
N LEU A 487 -5.43 20.52 -7.01
CA LEU A 487 -6.84 20.74 -7.29
C LEU A 487 -7.48 19.40 -7.64
N GLN A 488 -8.59 19.07 -6.96
CA GLN A 488 -9.36 17.86 -7.26
C GLN A 488 -10.82 18.23 -7.47
N PHE A 489 -11.41 17.69 -8.54
CA PHE A 489 -12.82 17.81 -8.89
C PHE A 489 -13.38 16.38 -8.92
N ALA A 490 -14.20 16.03 -7.96
CA ALA A 490 -14.72 14.68 -7.80
C ALA A 490 -16.26 14.70 -7.78
N SER A 491 -16.87 13.75 -8.49
CA SER A 491 -18.32 13.54 -8.53
C SER A 491 -18.65 12.08 -8.32
N GLY A 492 -19.79 11.81 -7.70
CA GLY A 492 -20.29 10.47 -7.47
C GLY A 492 -21.79 10.39 -7.62
N THR A 493 -22.26 9.29 -8.21
CA THR A 493 -23.66 8.93 -8.36
C THR A 493 -23.89 7.47 -7.97
N PHE A 494 -25.13 7.11 -7.66
CA PHE A 494 -25.53 5.75 -7.34
C PHE A 494 -26.66 5.31 -8.29
N PRO A 495 -26.32 4.77 -9.47
CA PRO A 495 -27.31 4.27 -10.45
C PRO A 495 -28.25 3.23 -9.85
N VAL A 496 -27.81 2.50 -8.83
CA VAL A 496 -28.66 1.64 -8.01
C VAL A 496 -28.52 2.07 -6.55
N GLN A 497 -29.60 2.61 -6.01
CA GLN A 497 -29.68 2.98 -4.61
C GLN A 497 -30.08 1.76 -3.76
N PRO A 498 -29.52 1.59 -2.56
CA PRO A 498 -29.96 0.54 -1.63
C PRO A 498 -31.39 0.81 -1.15
N ILE A 499 -32.17 -0.23 -0.93
CA ILE A 499 -33.45 -0.11 -0.22
C ILE A 499 -33.17 0.49 1.17
N ILE A 500 -33.95 1.47 1.59
CA ILE A 500 -33.83 2.11 2.90
C ILE A 500 -33.88 1.04 4.00
N GLY A 501 -32.92 1.07 4.91
CA GLY A 501 -32.74 0.06 5.95
C GLY A 501 -31.94 -1.18 5.54
N SER A 502 -31.59 -1.34 4.26
CA SER A 502 -30.75 -2.46 3.78
C SER A 502 -29.25 -2.26 4.09
N LEU A 503 -28.82 -1.05 4.35
CA LEU A 503 -27.51 -0.73 4.89
C LEU A 503 -27.66 -0.32 6.35
N PRO A 504 -26.93 -0.94 7.29
CA PRO A 504 -27.02 -0.56 8.70
C PRO A 504 -26.68 0.92 8.92
N GLY A 505 -27.55 1.61 9.69
CA GLY A 505 -27.37 3.03 9.98
C GLY A 505 -27.80 3.98 8.87
N SER A 506 -28.24 3.49 7.69
CA SER A 506 -28.80 4.36 6.66
C SER A 506 -30.32 4.44 6.79
N ALA A 507 -30.79 5.60 7.20
CA ALA A 507 -32.21 5.94 7.18
C ALA A 507 -32.64 6.59 5.85
N SER A 508 -31.71 6.75 4.89
CA SER A 508 -31.92 7.46 3.63
C SER A 508 -31.07 6.86 2.50
N ALA A 509 -31.30 7.33 1.27
CA ALA A 509 -30.47 7.01 0.12
C ALA A 509 -28.99 7.43 0.33
N LEU A 510 -28.08 6.76 -0.35
CA LEU A 510 -26.68 7.16 -0.41
C LEU A 510 -26.53 8.50 -1.12
N PRO A 511 -25.67 9.39 -0.62
CA PRO A 511 -25.57 10.74 -1.14
C PRO A 511 -24.89 10.79 -2.51
N GLU A 512 -25.34 11.69 -3.37
CA GLU A 512 -24.80 11.98 -4.68
C GLU A 512 -24.33 13.42 -4.77
N GLY A 513 -23.44 13.69 -5.70
CA GLY A 513 -23.02 15.06 -5.99
C GLY A 513 -21.53 15.23 -6.19
N GLU A 514 -21.10 16.49 -6.19
CA GLU A 514 -19.72 16.89 -6.44
C GLU A 514 -19.09 17.52 -5.21
N ILE A 515 -17.83 17.16 -4.96
CA ILE A 515 -16.96 17.85 -3.98
C ILE A 515 -15.66 18.25 -4.68
N ASN A 516 -15.32 19.54 -4.59
CA ASN A 516 -14.13 20.10 -5.19
C ASN A 516 -13.18 20.57 -4.10
N THR A 517 -11.94 20.09 -4.15
CA THR A 517 -10.88 20.50 -3.22
C THR A 517 -9.83 21.30 -3.98
N LYS A 518 -9.58 22.55 -3.54
CA LYS A 518 -8.59 23.43 -4.16
C LYS A 518 -7.61 23.93 -3.11
N ARG A 519 -6.34 23.61 -3.28
CA ARG A 519 -5.22 24.09 -2.47
C ARG A 519 -4.15 24.67 -3.40
N TRP A 520 -4.14 26.00 -3.51
CA TRP A 520 -3.30 26.72 -4.44
C TRP A 520 -1.86 26.86 -3.96
N PHE A 521 -1.64 26.80 -2.64
CA PHE A 521 -0.33 27.05 -2.06
C PHE A 521 -0.02 26.04 -0.95
N LEU A 522 0.85 25.09 -1.27
CA LEU A 522 1.41 24.10 -0.37
C LEU A 522 2.93 24.27 -0.40
N PRO A 523 3.49 25.15 0.46
CA PRO A 523 4.89 25.49 0.44
C PRO A 523 5.78 24.38 1.00
N ALA A 524 7.03 24.37 0.51
CA ALA A 524 8.12 23.59 1.06
C ALA A 524 9.40 24.41 1.06
N ILE A 525 10.19 24.30 2.12
CA ILE A 525 11.52 24.87 2.22
C ILE A 525 12.42 23.92 2.98
N GLY A 526 13.64 23.75 2.51
CA GLY A 526 14.65 22.93 3.18
C GLY A 526 16.04 23.46 2.91
N ALA A 527 16.98 23.04 3.73
CA ALA A 527 18.40 23.33 3.54
C ALA A 527 19.23 22.12 3.94
N LYS A 528 20.39 21.98 3.29
CA LYS A 528 21.42 21.02 3.63
C LYS A 528 22.74 21.77 3.77
N TRP A 529 23.45 21.54 4.87
CA TRP A 529 24.77 22.08 5.11
C TRP A 529 25.76 20.95 5.40
N ASP A 530 26.73 20.80 4.50
CA ASP A 530 27.89 19.91 4.67
C ASP A 530 28.95 20.69 5.45
N PHE A 531 29.00 20.51 6.77
CA PHE A 531 29.94 21.25 7.63
C PHE A 531 31.32 20.57 7.73
N THR A 532 31.42 19.34 7.31
CA THR A 532 32.64 18.60 6.96
C THR A 532 32.39 17.73 5.73
N ASP A 533 33.45 17.09 5.22
CA ASP A 533 33.35 16.15 4.09
C ASP A 533 32.54 14.87 4.45
N SER A 534 32.38 14.59 5.73
CA SER A 534 31.71 13.37 6.23
C SER A 534 30.39 13.64 6.94
N GLU A 535 30.14 14.86 7.38
CA GLU A 535 28.97 15.21 8.18
C GLU A 535 28.12 16.29 7.54
N GLN A 536 26.84 16.11 7.57
CA GLN A 536 25.88 17.08 7.09
C GLN A 536 24.68 17.23 8.04
N VAL A 537 24.17 18.44 8.13
CA VAL A 537 22.88 18.78 8.76
C VAL A 537 21.89 19.12 7.67
N TYR A 538 20.65 18.70 7.82
CA TYR A 538 19.56 19.15 6.98
C TYR A 538 18.36 19.58 7.82
N VAL A 539 17.57 20.48 7.25
CA VAL A 539 16.29 20.93 7.80
C VAL A 539 15.25 20.94 6.67
N ASN A 540 14.00 20.66 7.00
CA ASN A 540 12.90 20.76 6.05
C ASN A 540 11.61 21.16 6.74
N VAL A 541 10.80 21.98 6.07
CA VAL A 541 9.45 22.35 6.48
C VAL A 541 8.56 22.25 5.25
N GLN A 542 7.47 21.47 5.34
CA GLN A 542 6.56 21.27 4.21
C GLN A 542 5.12 21.19 4.66
N LYS A 543 4.22 21.78 3.86
CA LYS A 543 2.79 21.60 3.99
C LYS A 543 2.30 20.55 3.03
N ASN A 544 1.58 19.53 3.52
CA ASN A 544 1.07 18.41 2.79
C ASN A 544 -0.46 18.36 2.82
N LEU A 545 -1.05 17.55 1.93
CA LEU A 545 -2.50 17.46 1.73
C LEU A 545 -2.91 16.01 1.45
N ARG A 546 -4.12 15.64 1.89
CA ARG A 546 -4.88 14.52 1.35
C ARG A 546 -6.26 15.01 0.94
N HIS A 547 -6.60 14.82 -0.34
CA HIS A 547 -7.94 15.12 -0.87
C HIS A 547 -9.00 14.19 -0.31
N PHE A 548 -10.28 14.57 -0.41
CA PHE A 548 -11.39 13.64 -0.16
C PHE A 548 -11.33 12.49 -1.17
N GLN A 549 -11.44 11.26 -0.65
CA GLN A 549 -11.34 10.07 -1.49
C GLN A 549 -12.68 9.80 -2.17
N PRO A 550 -12.75 9.77 -3.51
CA PRO A 550 -13.99 9.56 -4.26
C PRO A 550 -14.24 8.06 -4.48
N TYR A 551 -14.89 7.41 -3.53
CA TYR A 551 -15.46 6.08 -3.70
C TYR A 551 -16.74 5.93 -2.90
N GLY A 552 -17.63 5.02 -3.33
CA GLY A 552 -18.95 4.83 -2.73
C GLY A 552 -19.08 3.50 -1.99
N GLY A 553 -20.00 3.47 -1.03
CA GLY A 553 -20.42 2.24 -0.38
C GLY A 553 -19.55 1.74 0.75
N GLY A 554 -18.61 2.53 1.29
CA GLY A 554 -17.79 2.16 2.46
C GLY A 554 -16.58 3.07 2.65
N GLY A 555 -15.92 2.98 3.81
CA GLY A 555 -14.70 3.72 4.11
C GLY A 555 -14.90 5.19 4.53
N VAL A 556 -13.78 5.93 4.61
CA VAL A 556 -13.76 7.34 5.03
C VAL A 556 -13.86 8.23 3.79
N THR A 557 -15.08 8.38 3.26
CA THR A 557 -15.37 9.14 2.05
C THR A 557 -16.66 9.92 2.21
N PRO A 558 -16.80 11.13 1.62
CA PRO A 558 -18.04 11.88 1.66
C PRO A 558 -19.24 11.10 1.13
N TRP A 559 -19.08 10.29 0.10
CA TRP A 559 -20.16 9.49 -0.52
C TRP A 559 -20.58 8.27 0.32
N SER A 560 -19.89 8.00 1.44
CA SER A 560 -20.32 7.06 2.47
C SER A 560 -20.98 7.74 3.67
N SER A 561 -21.26 9.02 3.60
CA SER A 561 -22.05 9.75 4.61
C SER A 561 -23.46 9.19 4.70
N GLY A 562 -24.03 9.12 5.90
CA GLY A 562 -25.31 8.47 6.15
C GLY A 562 -26.53 9.19 5.55
N SER A 563 -26.36 10.37 4.93
CA SER A 563 -27.44 11.14 4.29
C SER A 563 -26.89 12.20 3.34
N GLN A 564 -27.74 12.69 2.42
CA GLN A 564 -27.41 13.82 1.55
C GLN A 564 -27.07 15.08 2.36
N ALA A 565 -27.77 15.35 3.44
CA ALA A 565 -27.49 16.52 4.29
C ALA A 565 -26.10 16.44 4.95
N ALA A 566 -25.64 15.25 5.35
CA ALA A 566 -24.29 15.06 5.87
C ALA A 566 -23.21 15.25 4.79
N PHE A 567 -23.48 14.79 3.57
CA PHE A 567 -22.64 15.03 2.40
C PHE A 567 -22.55 16.53 2.07
N ASP A 568 -23.69 17.21 2.02
CA ASP A 568 -23.75 18.64 1.71
C ASP A 568 -23.03 19.46 2.80
N ASN A 569 -23.12 19.07 4.06
CA ASN A 569 -22.36 19.70 5.13
C ASN A 569 -20.86 19.53 4.93
N LEU A 570 -20.40 18.32 4.53
CA LEU A 570 -18.98 18.09 4.20
C LEU A 570 -18.55 18.89 2.97
N LYS A 571 -19.40 19.00 1.96
CA LYS A 571 -19.16 19.81 0.76
C LYS A 571 -18.93 21.29 1.07
N PHE A 572 -19.75 21.89 1.95
CA PHE A 572 -19.71 23.33 2.24
C PHE A 572 -18.77 23.69 3.40
N ASN A 573 -18.69 22.84 4.42
CA ASN A 573 -17.97 23.14 5.66
C ASN A 573 -16.77 22.22 5.87
N GLY A 574 -16.68 21.08 5.16
CA GLY A 574 -15.60 20.12 5.30
C GLY A 574 -14.29 20.67 4.76
N ARG A 575 -13.21 20.27 5.42
CA ARG A 575 -11.85 20.56 4.99
C ARG A 575 -11.11 19.26 4.73
N PRO A 576 -10.32 19.18 3.66
CA PRO A 576 -9.45 18.04 3.45
C PRO A 576 -8.36 18.01 4.51
N GLU A 577 -7.85 16.82 4.79
CA GLU A 577 -6.76 16.60 5.73
C GLU A 577 -5.50 17.33 5.28
N THR A 578 -4.81 18.02 6.19
CA THR A 578 -3.53 18.67 5.92
C THR A 578 -2.53 18.43 7.03
N SER A 579 -1.24 18.43 6.71
CA SER A 579 -0.16 18.37 7.70
C SER A 579 0.89 19.41 7.43
N TRP A 580 1.44 20.01 8.51
CA TRP A 580 2.73 20.64 8.48
C TRP A 580 3.76 19.68 9.07
N VAL A 581 4.84 19.48 8.36
CA VAL A 581 5.94 18.62 8.80
C VAL A 581 7.19 19.45 8.93
N TYR A 582 7.87 19.32 10.06
CA TYR A 582 9.12 19.98 10.41
C TYR A 582 10.14 18.89 10.69
N GLU A 583 11.30 18.95 10.04
CA GLU A 583 12.36 17.98 10.20
C GLU A 583 13.71 18.66 10.42
N ILE A 584 14.53 18.06 11.26
CA ILE A 584 15.96 18.35 11.38
C ILE A 584 16.71 17.05 11.54
N GLY A 585 17.78 16.87 10.78
CA GLY A 585 18.57 15.65 10.86
C GLY A 585 20.05 15.88 10.66
N LEU A 586 20.81 14.95 11.20
CA LEU A 586 22.27 14.83 11.08
C LEU A 586 22.59 13.52 10.34
N ARG A 587 23.50 13.59 9.37
CA ARG A 587 24.07 12.44 8.69
C ARG A 587 25.57 12.45 8.80
N SER A 588 26.16 11.27 8.98
CA SER A 588 27.59 11.06 8.98
C SER A 588 27.93 9.84 8.15
N ARG A 589 28.93 9.96 7.28
CA ARG A 589 29.46 8.84 6.49
C ARG A 589 30.98 8.89 6.55
N ARG A 590 31.58 7.92 7.25
CA ARG A 590 33.02 7.84 7.45
C ARG A 590 33.58 6.53 6.95
N THR A 591 34.56 6.61 6.06
CA THR A 591 35.44 5.48 5.76
C THR A 591 36.58 5.52 6.75
N ILE A 592 36.90 4.38 7.36
CA ILE A 592 37.92 4.24 8.39
C ILE A 592 39.04 3.35 7.82
N ASP A 593 40.23 3.87 7.81
CA ASP A 593 41.44 3.08 7.44
C ASP A 593 41.86 2.21 8.62
N SER A 594 41.20 1.06 8.74
CA SER A 594 41.42 0.06 9.79
C SER A 594 41.16 -1.34 9.25
N SER A 595 41.90 -2.29 9.75
CA SER A 595 41.73 -3.73 9.37
C SER A 595 40.45 -4.36 9.95
N PHE A 596 39.81 -3.71 10.93
CA PHE A 596 38.64 -4.26 11.62
C PHE A 596 37.38 -3.49 11.28
N LEU A 597 37.26 -2.22 11.64
CA LEU A 597 36.10 -1.37 11.34
C LEU A 597 36.46 -0.46 10.17
N THR A 598 35.83 -0.68 9.01
CA THR A 598 36.16 0.02 7.75
C THR A 598 35.19 1.12 7.37
N GLY A 599 34.01 1.16 7.99
CA GLY A 599 33.04 2.21 7.70
C GLY A 599 31.98 2.36 8.77
N ILE A 600 31.56 3.62 8.95
CA ILE A 600 30.42 4.01 9.81
C ILE A 600 29.51 4.91 9.00
N GLU A 601 28.22 4.57 8.93
CA GLU A 601 27.19 5.46 8.44
C GLU A 601 26.15 5.64 9.54
N ALA A 602 25.81 6.88 9.85
CA ALA A 602 24.85 7.22 10.88
C ALA A 602 23.88 8.31 10.39
N GLN A 603 22.64 8.19 10.76
CA GLN A 603 21.64 9.22 10.57
C GLN A 603 20.78 9.33 11.83
N VAL A 604 20.51 10.56 12.25
CA VAL A 604 19.51 10.85 13.29
C VAL A 604 18.61 11.96 12.74
N ASN A 605 17.30 11.75 12.84
CA ASN A 605 16.28 12.69 12.39
C ASN A 605 15.27 12.93 13.52
N TYR A 606 15.03 14.18 13.89
CA TYR A 606 13.88 14.59 14.69
C TYR A 606 12.81 15.15 13.74
N TYR A 607 11.56 14.80 13.99
CA TYR A 607 10.42 15.34 13.25
C TYR A 607 9.29 15.76 14.19
N HIS A 608 8.60 16.82 13.79
CA HIS A 608 7.34 17.29 14.38
C HIS A 608 6.29 17.41 13.29
N VAL A 609 5.07 16.93 13.57
CA VAL A 609 3.95 16.99 12.63
C VAL A 609 2.73 17.60 13.30
N ASP A 610 2.21 18.67 12.71
CA ASP A 610 0.89 19.21 13.00
C ASP A 610 -0.09 18.72 11.93
N PHE A 611 -0.87 17.71 12.26
CA PHE A 611 -1.87 17.14 11.37
C PHE A 611 -3.25 17.71 11.73
N SER A 612 -3.89 18.38 10.79
CA SER A 612 -5.17 19.08 10.96
C SER A 612 -6.28 18.45 10.13
N ASP A 613 -7.51 18.63 10.61
CA ASP A 613 -8.75 18.20 9.94
C ASP A 613 -8.80 16.69 9.69
N ARG A 614 -8.29 15.87 10.63
CA ARG A 614 -8.29 14.41 10.50
C ARG A 614 -9.70 13.87 10.35
N LEU A 615 -9.91 13.06 9.31
CA LEU A 615 -11.18 12.40 9.03
C LEU A 615 -11.16 10.96 9.55
N LEU A 616 -12.20 10.59 10.29
CA LEU A 616 -12.46 9.21 10.71
C LEU A 616 -13.86 8.78 10.32
N GLY A 617 -13.97 7.53 9.84
CA GLY A 617 -15.27 6.87 9.65
C GLY A 617 -15.67 6.18 10.95
N ILE A 618 -16.81 6.55 11.50
CA ILE A 618 -17.35 5.97 12.72
C ILE A 618 -18.69 5.30 12.39
N THR A 619 -18.77 3.99 12.62
CA THR A 619 -20.01 3.24 12.42
C THR A 619 -20.96 3.50 13.59
N PRO A 620 -22.19 3.95 13.36
CA PRO A 620 -23.17 4.19 14.42
C PRO A 620 -23.48 2.93 15.24
N PRO A 621 -23.87 3.07 16.53
CA PRO A 621 -24.35 1.95 17.34
C PRO A 621 -25.60 1.32 16.69
N GLY A 622 -25.69 -0.01 16.72
CA GLY A 622 -26.79 -0.77 16.10
C GLY A 622 -26.55 -1.17 14.67
N ALA A 623 -25.45 -0.76 14.08
CA ALA A 623 -24.95 -1.38 12.86
C ALA A 623 -24.67 -2.85 13.12
N ILE A 624 -25.25 -3.73 12.32
CA ILE A 624 -25.06 -5.17 12.45
C ILE A 624 -23.57 -5.45 12.28
N GLY A 625 -22.99 -6.17 13.25
CA GLY A 625 -21.58 -6.51 13.24
C GLY A 625 -21.20 -7.07 11.89
N GLY A 626 -20.18 -6.47 11.27
CA GLY A 626 -19.84 -6.74 9.88
C GLY A 626 -19.63 -8.23 9.65
N ILE A 627 -20.29 -8.73 8.66
CA ILE A 627 -19.94 -10.00 8.06
C ILE A 627 -18.73 -9.70 7.18
N GLY A 628 -17.59 -10.08 7.65
CA GLY A 628 -16.34 -9.97 6.92
C GLY A 628 -15.46 -8.80 7.33
N GLY A 629 -14.27 -9.11 7.81
CA GLY A 629 -13.20 -8.16 8.11
C GLY A 629 -12.52 -7.64 6.88
N GLY A 630 -13.12 -7.07 6.02
CA GLY A 630 -12.55 -6.31 4.91
C GLY A 630 -13.34 -5.03 4.79
N GLY A 631 -13.05 -4.03 5.59
CA GLY A 631 -13.37 -2.62 5.38
C GLY A 631 -14.83 -2.23 5.09
N ILE A 632 -15.74 -3.18 4.97
CA ILE A 632 -17.14 -2.94 4.73
C ILE A 632 -17.95 -3.63 5.81
N SER A 633 -17.80 -3.13 7.02
CA SER A 633 -18.87 -3.31 8.01
C SER A 633 -20.15 -2.81 7.34
N GLY A 634 -21.20 -3.60 7.38
CA GLY A 634 -22.48 -3.29 6.74
C GLY A 634 -23.19 -2.05 7.27
N GLY A 635 -22.49 -1.03 7.75
CA GLY A 635 -22.99 0.29 8.14
C GLY A 635 -22.34 1.36 7.29
N THR A 636 -23.08 2.35 6.90
CA THR A 636 -22.53 3.59 6.40
C THR A 636 -21.85 4.31 7.56
N PRO A 637 -20.50 4.37 7.62
CA PRO A 637 -19.84 5.14 8.65
C PRO A 637 -20.14 6.63 8.42
N ALA A 638 -20.54 7.33 9.45
CA ALA A 638 -20.54 8.78 9.38
C ALA A 638 -19.09 9.26 9.39
N VAL A 639 -18.76 10.16 8.49
CA VAL A 639 -17.44 10.76 8.39
C VAL A 639 -17.38 11.97 9.31
N PHE A 640 -16.46 11.94 10.27
CA PHE A 640 -16.27 13.04 11.22
C PHE A 640 -14.87 13.62 11.11
N ASN A 641 -14.79 14.94 11.22
CA ASN A 641 -13.54 15.62 11.51
C ASN A 641 -13.28 15.50 13.02
N VAL A 642 -12.23 14.81 13.39
CA VAL A 642 -11.87 14.52 14.79
C VAL A 642 -10.77 15.45 15.32
N GLY A 643 -10.56 16.60 14.65
CA GLY A 643 -9.57 17.60 15.06
C GLY A 643 -8.17 17.30 14.55
N GLY A 644 -7.17 17.67 15.32
CA GLY A 644 -5.78 17.51 14.98
C GLY A 644 -5.09 16.34 15.68
N VAL A 645 -3.92 16.00 15.13
CA VAL A 645 -2.98 15.06 15.75
C VAL A 645 -1.60 15.71 15.75
N LYS A 646 -0.95 15.71 16.90
CA LYS A 646 0.45 16.15 17.03
C LYS A 646 1.35 14.94 17.14
N THR A 647 2.39 14.92 16.34
CA THR A 647 3.38 13.85 16.34
C THR A 647 4.75 14.43 16.61
N ASP A 648 5.46 13.84 17.57
CA ASP A 648 6.88 14.07 17.81
C ASP A 648 7.61 12.75 17.71
N GLY A 649 8.74 12.72 17.01
CA GLY A 649 9.49 11.49 16.90
C GLY A 649 10.96 11.68 16.55
N ILE A 650 11.69 10.58 16.74
CA ILE A 650 13.12 10.50 16.43
C ILE A 650 13.35 9.16 15.70
N ASP A 651 14.01 9.23 14.57
CA ASP A 651 14.56 8.07 13.87
C ASP A 651 16.08 8.14 13.92
N ALA A 652 16.72 7.06 14.34
CA ALA A 652 18.16 6.91 14.32
C ALA A 652 18.52 5.62 13.59
N ALA A 653 19.47 5.68 12.67
CA ALA A 653 20.02 4.53 11.96
C ALA A 653 21.54 4.55 12.01
N LEU A 654 22.14 3.37 12.17
CA LEU A 654 23.58 3.17 12.22
C LEU A 654 23.95 1.93 11.39
N THR A 655 24.90 2.08 10.48
CA THR A 655 25.55 0.96 9.78
C THR A 655 27.01 0.91 10.15
N LEU A 656 27.47 -0.25 10.60
CA LEU A 656 28.87 -0.54 10.84
C LEU A 656 29.35 -1.58 9.83
N ARG A 657 30.53 -1.31 9.20
CA ARG A 657 31.14 -2.25 8.25
C ARG A 657 32.47 -2.75 8.80
N PHE A 658 32.66 -4.04 8.78
CA PHE A 658 33.87 -4.75 9.24
C PHE A 658 34.49 -5.42 8.01
N GLY A 659 35.29 -4.67 7.29
CA GLY A 659 35.80 -5.07 5.97
C GLY A 659 34.68 -5.34 4.98
N GLN A 660 34.87 -6.34 4.12
CA GLN A 660 33.86 -6.87 3.21
C GLN A 660 33.12 -8.10 3.78
N VAL A 661 33.48 -8.50 5.01
CA VAL A 661 33.05 -9.77 5.61
C VAL A 661 31.76 -9.61 6.41
N PHE A 662 31.63 -8.53 7.18
CA PHE A 662 30.48 -8.36 8.07
C PHE A 662 29.97 -6.93 8.05
N SER A 663 28.64 -6.78 8.04
CA SER A 663 27.98 -5.50 8.26
C SER A 663 26.83 -5.66 9.25
N LEU A 664 26.64 -4.63 10.07
CA LEU A 664 25.58 -4.52 11.04
C LEU A 664 24.83 -3.20 10.82
N TYR A 665 23.58 -3.30 10.46
CA TYR A 665 22.65 -2.19 10.42
C TYR A 665 21.69 -2.28 11.61
N ASN A 666 21.46 -1.15 12.27
CA ASN A 666 20.44 -1.02 13.30
C ASN A 666 19.72 0.31 13.18
N ALA A 667 18.39 0.30 13.25
CA ALA A 667 17.56 1.49 13.31
C ALA A 667 16.62 1.44 14.52
N VAL A 668 16.54 2.56 15.24
CA VAL A 668 15.62 2.77 16.36
C VAL A 668 14.71 3.92 16.01
N SER A 669 13.42 3.74 16.24
CA SER A 669 12.41 4.77 16.01
C SER A 669 11.57 4.96 17.25
N TYR A 670 11.42 6.23 17.65
CA TYR A 670 10.46 6.67 18.64
C TYR A 670 9.41 7.55 17.96
N ASN A 671 8.13 7.24 18.14
CA ASN A 671 7.01 8.01 17.58
C ASN A 671 5.92 8.21 18.63
N ARG A 672 5.54 9.47 18.86
CA ARG A 672 4.47 9.84 19.77
C ARG A 672 3.44 10.69 19.04
N SER A 673 2.42 10.02 18.50
CA SER A 673 1.30 10.68 17.81
C SER A 673 0.07 10.71 18.74
N ILE A 674 -0.41 11.88 19.06
CA ILE A 674 -1.53 12.09 20.01
C ILE A 674 -2.60 12.98 19.40
N TYR A 675 -3.86 12.70 19.73
CA TYR A 675 -4.95 13.63 19.46
C TYR A 675 -4.78 14.89 20.29
N ASP A 676 -4.93 16.06 19.69
CA ASP A 676 -4.76 17.36 20.36
C ASP A 676 -6.02 17.77 21.17
N SER A 677 -7.18 17.17 20.87
CA SER A 677 -8.43 17.46 21.52
C SER A 677 -9.37 16.26 21.57
N ASP A 678 -10.36 16.35 22.44
CA ASP A 678 -11.54 15.49 22.37
C ASP A 678 -12.37 15.91 21.16
N TYR A 679 -13.08 14.97 20.53
CA TYR A 679 -13.97 15.34 19.44
C TYR A 679 -15.44 15.23 19.81
N SER A 680 -16.23 16.20 19.34
CA SER A 680 -17.66 16.21 19.50
C SER A 680 -18.31 15.52 18.31
N THR A 681 -19.21 14.57 18.59
CA THR A 681 -19.83 13.77 17.53
C THR A 681 -21.19 14.29 17.11
N ILE A 682 -21.95 14.85 18.05
CA ILE A 682 -23.28 15.42 17.81
C ILE A 682 -23.56 16.48 18.87
N THR A 683 -23.98 17.65 18.46
CA THR A 683 -24.49 18.68 19.37
C THR A 683 -25.79 18.16 20.02
N GLY A 684 -25.78 17.96 21.34
CA GLY A 684 -26.98 17.55 22.10
C GLY A 684 -27.15 16.06 22.36
N ALA A 685 -26.14 15.22 22.06
CA ALA A 685 -26.17 13.81 22.47
C ALA A 685 -26.22 13.67 24.02
N ALA A 686 -27.08 12.81 24.52
CA ALA A 686 -27.20 12.57 25.98
C ALA A 686 -25.92 11.96 26.56
N THR A 687 -25.58 12.32 27.80
CA THR A 687 -24.46 11.72 28.52
C THR A 687 -24.62 10.19 28.59
N GLY A 688 -23.54 9.46 28.25
CA GLY A 688 -23.59 8.00 28.23
C GLY A 688 -24.04 7.38 26.92
N THR A 689 -24.41 8.18 25.89
CA THR A 689 -24.70 7.67 24.55
C THR A 689 -23.41 7.08 23.94
N ARG A 690 -23.52 5.88 23.38
CA ARG A 690 -22.40 5.24 22.66
C ARG A 690 -22.48 5.57 21.19
N ILE A 691 -21.44 6.18 20.66
CA ILE A 691 -21.29 6.45 19.22
C ILE A 691 -20.13 5.60 18.72
N GLY A 692 -20.39 4.74 17.74
CA GLY A 692 -19.38 3.78 17.26
C GLY A 692 -18.84 2.85 18.35
N GLY A 693 -19.63 2.54 19.40
CA GLY A 693 -19.20 1.73 20.54
C GLY A 693 -18.38 2.48 21.60
N ILE A 694 -17.96 3.72 21.36
CA ILE A 694 -17.23 4.55 22.33
C ILE A 694 -18.22 5.22 23.28
N ALA A 695 -17.97 5.13 24.60
CA ALA A 695 -18.75 5.89 25.57
C ALA A 695 -18.46 7.38 25.41
N THR A 696 -19.53 8.19 25.28
CA THR A 696 -19.44 9.65 25.19
C THR A 696 -19.81 10.28 26.52
N VAL A 697 -19.09 11.32 26.88
CA VAL A 697 -19.46 12.19 28.00
C VAL A 697 -19.99 13.49 27.39
N GLY A 698 -21.32 13.70 27.48
CA GLY A 698 -21.94 14.90 26.92
C GLY A 698 -21.81 15.04 25.39
N GLY A 699 -21.78 13.93 24.63
CA GLY A 699 -21.56 13.94 23.17
C GLY A 699 -20.11 14.09 22.73
N VAL A 700 -19.16 13.99 23.66
CA VAL A 700 -17.72 14.08 23.43
C VAL A 700 -17.08 12.70 23.56
N VAL A 701 -16.19 12.35 22.63
CA VAL A 701 -15.32 11.17 22.72
C VAL A 701 -13.98 11.61 23.29
N PRO A 702 -13.54 11.05 24.44
CA PRO A 702 -12.35 11.52 25.15
C PRO A 702 -11.06 11.02 24.47
N THR A 703 -10.70 11.63 23.37
CA THR A 703 -9.49 11.30 22.60
C THR A 703 -8.31 12.23 22.92
N GLY A 704 -8.57 13.40 23.49
CA GLY A 704 -7.54 14.39 23.81
C GLY A 704 -6.40 13.80 24.64
N GLY A 705 -5.15 13.98 24.17
CA GLY A 705 -3.96 13.39 24.78
C GLY A 705 -3.78 11.89 24.60
N LYS A 706 -4.71 11.19 23.93
CA LYS A 706 -4.58 9.76 23.63
C LYS A 706 -3.72 9.51 22.38
N LEU A 707 -2.98 8.40 22.43
CA LEU A 707 -2.20 7.97 21.26
C LEU A 707 -3.14 7.51 20.15
N ILE A 708 -2.78 7.79 18.91
CA ILE A 708 -3.46 7.19 17.78
C ILE A 708 -3.31 5.66 17.85
N PRO A 709 -4.39 4.90 17.58
CA PRO A 709 -4.32 3.46 17.63
C PRO A 709 -3.44 2.88 16.50
N VAL A 710 -2.99 1.66 16.68
CA VAL A 710 -2.18 0.83 15.76
C VAL A 710 -0.72 1.30 15.63
N SER A 711 -0.41 2.58 15.80
CA SER A 711 0.96 3.11 15.72
C SER A 711 1.74 2.81 17.02
N PRO A 712 2.88 2.10 16.96
CA PRO A 712 3.72 1.86 18.13
C PRO A 712 4.54 3.10 18.50
N LYS A 713 4.89 3.24 19.79
CA LYS A 713 5.83 4.26 20.22
C LYS A 713 7.29 3.92 19.89
N TRP A 714 7.64 2.65 19.96
CA TRP A 714 9.01 2.18 19.78
C TRP A 714 9.09 1.10 18.72
N MET A 715 10.06 1.21 17.86
CA MET A 715 10.45 0.18 16.89
C MET A 715 11.96 0.02 16.88
N ASN A 716 12.45 -1.18 16.59
CA ASN A 716 13.85 -1.45 16.31
C ASN A 716 13.97 -2.41 15.14
N LYS A 717 14.86 -2.09 14.22
CA LYS A 717 15.19 -2.89 13.05
C LYS A 717 16.68 -3.21 13.08
N THR A 718 17.02 -4.48 12.93
CA THR A 718 18.41 -4.94 12.90
C THR A 718 18.63 -5.81 11.70
N VAL A 719 19.68 -5.56 10.93
CA VAL A 719 20.11 -6.45 9.85
C VAL A 719 21.60 -6.72 10.02
N ALA A 720 21.94 -7.98 10.21
CA ALA A 720 23.33 -8.45 10.26
C ALA A 720 23.60 -9.29 9.01
N THR A 721 24.62 -8.95 8.26
CA THR A 721 25.04 -9.66 7.03
C THR A 721 26.47 -10.13 7.17
N LEU A 722 26.71 -11.40 6.87
CA LEU A 722 28.02 -12.05 6.85
C LEU A 722 28.27 -12.60 5.44
N THR A 723 29.40 -12.25 4.83
CA THR A 723 29.84 -12.74 3.52
C THR A 723 31.19 -13.43 3.65
N LEU A 724 31.24 -14.74 3.37
CA LEU A 724 32.44 -15.56 3.49
C LEU A 724 32.70 -16.27 2.15
N GLY A 725 33.45 -15.62 1.26
CA GLY A 725 33.65 -16.11 -0.11
C GLY A 725 32.33 -16.26 -0.86
N ASP A 726 31.95 -17.49 -1.17
CA ASP A 726 30.71 -17.80 -1.88
C ASP A 726 29.49 -17.98 -0.97
N PHE A 727 29.66 -17.89 0.34
CA PHE A 727 28.57 -17.95 1.32
C PHE A 727 28.13 -16.57 1.76
N ASP A 728 26.82 -16.35 1.75
CA ASP A 728 26.16 -15.21 2.38
C ASP A 728 25.19 -15.69 3.46
N ALA A 729 25.23 -15.04 4.63
CA ALA A 729 24.23 -15.23 5.67
C ALA A 729 23.67 -13.86 6.09
N GLN A 730 22.37 -13.76 6.27
CA GLN A 730 21.74 -12.55 6.76
C GLN A 730 20.71 -12.89 7.84
N MET A 731 20.69 -12.09 8.90
CA MET A 731 19.66 -12.14 9.94
C MET A 731 18.97 -10.77 10.02
N ILE A 732 17.64 -10.78 10.01
CA ILE A 732 16.79 -9.59 10.14
C ILE A 732 15.99 -9.75 11.43
N GLY A 733 16.10 -8.76 12.32
CA GLY A 733 15.28 -8.63 13.53
C GLY A 733 14.34 -7.42 13.39
N ASP A 734 13.09 -7.61 13.76
CA ASP A 734 12.05 -6.59 13.72
C ASP A 734 11.28 -6.57 15.06
N TYR A 735 11.45 -5.50 15.81
CA TYR A 735 10.71 -5.24 17.05
C TYR A 735 9.67 -4.14 16.80
N VAL A 736 8.42 -4.47 17.09
CA VAL A 736 7.29 -3.55 17.10
C VAL A 736 6.74 -3.44 18.52
N GLY A 737 6.77 -2.26 19.08
CA GLY A 737 6.30 -1.98 20.43
C GLY A 737 4.79 -2.20 20.62
N ARG A 738 4.32 -2.08 21.85
CA ARG A 738 2.90 -2.15 22.18
C ARG A 738 2.07 -1.17 21.35
N ARG A 739 0.91 -1.61 20.83
CA ARG A 739 -0.02 -0.80 20.03
C ARG A 739 -1.40 -0.77 20.68
N PHE A 740 -1.99 0.41 20.80
CA PHE A 740 -3.38 0.54 21.20
C PHE A 740 -4.32 0.12 20.06
N THR A 741 -5.45 -0.47 20.43
CA THR A 741 -6.45 -1.01 19.48
C THR A 741 -7.73 -0.17 19.46
N THR A 742 -7.84 0.82 20.35
CA THR A 742 -9.00 1.70 20.50
C THR A 742 -8.57 3.17 20.54
N PHE A 743 -9.44 4.05 20.11
CA PHE A 743 -9.20 5.51 20.12
C PHE A 743 -9.04 6.09 21.52
N THR A 744 -9.61 5.44 22.55
CA THR A 744 -9.53 5.85 23.95
C THR A 744 -8.36 5.22 24.72
N ASN A 745 -7.56 4.38 24.04
CA ASN A 745 -6.39 3.69 24.58
C ASN A 745 -6.68 2.73 25.75
N ASP A 746 -7.88 2.19 25.85
CA ASP A 746 -8.29 1.26 26.91
C ASP A 746 -8.04 -0.21 26.56
N ALA A 747 -7.65 -0.52 25.32
CA ALA A 747 -7.21 -1.84 24.89
C ALA A 747 -5.93 -1.75 24.06
N SER A 748 -5.10 -2.78 24.12
CA SER A 748 -3.83 -2.83 23.38
C SER A 748 -3.36 -4.26 23.11
N VAL A 749 -2.56 -4.43 22.07
CA VAL A 749 -1.78 -5.65 21.82
C VAL A 749 -0.37 -5.49 22.36
N LYS A 750 0.24 -6.62 22.77
CA LYS A 750 1.62 -6.65 23.28
C LYS A 750 2.63 -6.32 22.17
N SER A 751 3.81 -5.93 22.59
CA SER A 751 4.97 -5.83 21.69
C SER A 751 5.34 -7.19 21.11
N VAL A 752 5.92 -7.17 19.93
CA VAL A 752 6.32 -8.37 19.17
C VAL A 752 7.75 -8.19 18.67
N PHE A 753 8.53 -9.23 18.79
CA PHE A 753 9.82 -9.36 18.12
C PHE A 753 9.76 -10.55 17.15
N GLN A 754 10.08 -10.31 15.90
CA GLN A 754 10.21 -11.34 14.87
C GLN A 754 11.61 -11.32 14.29
N ALA A 755 12.15 -12.48 14.01
CA ALA A 755 13.41 -12.61 13.29
C ALA A 755 13.24 -13.46 12.04
N SER A 756 13.98 -13.13 10.99
CA SER A 756 14.10 -13.91 9.76
C SER A 756 15.58 -14.14 9.47
N ALA A 757 15.91 -15.26 8.84
CA ALA A 757 17.27 -15.60 8.48
C ALA A 757 17.34 -16.08 7.03
N ARG A 758 18.47 -15.81 6.39
CA ARG A 758 18.84 -16.32 5.05
C ARG A 758 20.24 -16.88 5.09
N ILE A 759 20.44 -17.97 4.39
CA ILE A 759 21.76 -18.50 4.02
C ILE A 759 21.74 -18.74 2.52
N ALA A 760 22.80 -18.34 1.83
CA ALA A 760 22.94 -18.56 0.40
C ALA A 760 24.35 -19.03 0.05
N TYR A 761 24.43 -19.82 -1.02
CA TYR A 761 25.67 -20.28 -1.60
C TYR A 761 25.70 -20.00 -3.10
N ARG A 762 26.73 -19.29 -3.55
CA ARG A 762 26.98 -19.03 -4.96
C ARG A 762 27.72 -20.21 -5.56
N LEU A 763 27.11 -20.83 -6.56
CA LEU A 763 27.72 -21.94 -7.27
C LEU A 763 28.84 -21.45 -8.20
N PRO A 764 30.04 -22.09 -8.21
CA PRO A 764 31.11 -21.71 -9.10
C PRO A 764 30.67 -21.82 -10.57
N ALA A 765 30.95 -20.79 -11.38
CA ALA A 765 30.62 -20.76 -12.80
C ALA A 765 31.21 -21.97 -13.59
N SER A 766 32.35 -22.49 -13.16
CA SER A 766 32.98 -23.68 -13.74
C SER A 766 32.15 -24.96 -13.64
N ILE A 767 31.23 -25.04 -12.66
CA ILE A 767 30.37 -26.22 -12.47
C ILE A 767 29.14 -26.20 -13.34
N VAL A 768 28.56 -25.00 -13.58
CA VAL A 768 27.25 -24.87 -14.20
C VAL A 768 27.27 -24.26 -15.60
N GLY A 769 28.38 -23.70 -16.06
CA GLY A 769 28.48 -23.03 -17.37
C GLY A 769 27.61 -21.80 -17.50
N LEU A 770 27.20 -21.20 -16.36
CA LEU A 770 26.29 -20.07 -16.23
C LEU A 770 27.06 -18.85 -15.68
N GLN A 771 26.60 -17.65 -15.98
CA GLN A 771 27.24 -16.43 -15.44
C GLN A 771 27.15 -16.38 -13.91
N LYS A 772 25.97 -16.70 -13.35
CA LYS A 772 25.76 -16.76 -11.89
C LYS A 772 24.66 -17.75 -11.57
N ALA A 773 24.93 -18.62 -10.59
CA ALA A 773 23.89 -19.45 -9.99
C ALA A 773 24.00 -19.39 -8.45
N GLU A 774 22.87 -19.34 -7.77
CA GLU A 774 22.79 -19.25 -6.31
C GLU A 774 21.67 -20.14 -5.80
N ILE A 775 21.95 -20.84 -4.70
CA ILE A 775 20.92 -21.54 -3.91
C ILE A 775 20.81 -20.81 -2.58
N SER A 776 19.59 -20.45 -2.20
CA SER A 776 19.34 -19.81 -0.89
C SER A 776 18.23 -20.51 -0.11
N LEU A 777 18.36 -20.45 1.21
CA LEU A 777 17.36 -20.89 2.17
C LEU A 777 16.98 -19.71 3.06
N ASN A 778 15.70 -19.37 3.05
CA ASN A 778 15.13 -18.32 3.88
C ASN A 778 14.20 -18.92 4.92
N VAL A 779 14.25 -18.40 6.14
CA VAL A 779 13.34 -18.74 7.25
C VAL A 779 12.68 -17.47 7.73
N THR A 780 11.37 -17.42 7.69
CA THR A 780 10.58 -16.31 8.27
C THR A 780 10.08 -16.72 9.66
N ASN A 781 9.95 -15.73 10.57
CA ASN A 781 9.60 -15.97 11.97
C ASN A 781 10.43 -17.09 12.61
N LEU A 782 11.76 -16.92 12.60
CA LEU A 782 12.75 -17.92 13.04
C LEU A 782 12.46 -18.51 14.43
N PHE A 783 12.02 -17.69 15.37
CA PHE A 783 11.74 -18.09 16.76
C PHE A 783 10.29 -18.57 16.99
N ASP A 784 9.51 -18.69 15.92
CA ASP A 784 8.09 -19.09 15.98
C ASP A 784 7.26 -18.22 16.94
N THR A 785 7.57 -16.92 16.97
CA THR A 785 6.90 -15.93 17.82
C THR A 785 5.39 -15.88 17.50
N THR A 786 4.57 -15.88 18.54
CA THR A 786 3.11 -15.71 18.45
C THR A 786 2.71 -14.28 18.83
N GLY A 787 1.56 -13.82 18.35
CA GLY A 787 1.05 -12.48 18.66
C GLY A 787 0.17 -11.91 17.56
N ALA A 788 -0.14 -10.62 17.67
CA ALA A 788 -0.88 -9.89 16.64
C ALA A 788 0.07 -9.27 15.62
N SER A 789 -0.09 -9.61 14.34
CA SER A 789 0.54 -8.90 13.23
C SER A 789 -0.22 -7.60 12.94
N THR A 790 -1.25 -7.64 12.14
CA THR A 790 -2.12 -6.51 11.81
C THR A 790 -3.21 -6.34 12.85
N VAL A 791 -3.50 -5.11 13.19
CA VAL A 791 -4.57 -4.71 14.11
C VAL A 791 -5.48 -3.74 13.39
N GLN A 792 -6.78 -3.98 13.44
CA GLN A 792 -7.78 -3.04 12.98
C GLN A 792 -8.28 -2.24 14.18
N ALA A 793 -8.08 -0.92 14.14
CA ALA A 793 -8.54 -0.03 15.19
C ALA A 793 -10.07 -0.10 15.30
N SER A 794 -10.57 -0.17 16.52
CA SER A 794 -12.01 -0.26 16.80
C SER A 794 -12.47 0.94 17.62
N ALA A 795 -13.64 1.46 17.26
CA ALA A 795 -14.39 2.36 18.11
C ALA A 795 -15.05 1.63 19.32
N ASN A 796 -15.11 0.30 19.29
CA ASN A 796 -15.67 -0.50 20.35
C ASN A 796 -14.63 -0.74 21.45
N THR A 797 -14.98 -0.41 22.69
CA THR A 797 -14.10 -0.58 23.85
C THR A 797 -14.01 -2.03 24.33
N ASN A 798 -14.92 -2.91 23.92
CA ASN A 798 -14.97 -4.30 24.38
C ASN A 798 -14.28 -5.28 23.42
N ASN A 799 -14.22 -4.98 22.11
CA ASN A 799 -13.58 -5.86 21.15
C ASN A 799 -12.73 -5.09 20.13
N TYR A 800 -11.79 -5.80 19.50
CA TYR A 800 -10.96 -5.33 18.39
C TYR A 800 -10.59 -6.52 17.50
N ASN A 801 -10.16 -6.24 16.27
CA ASN A 801 -9.82 -7.27 15.31
C ASN A 801 -8.31 -7.34 15.10
N VAL A 802 -7.80 -8.57 14.96
CA VAL A 802 -6.38 -8.83 14.70
C VAL A 802 -6.19 -9.94 13.66
N TYR A 803 -5.08 -9.86 12.95
CA TYR A 803 -4.52 -11.01 12.25
C TYR A 803 -3.37 -11.58 13.08
N PRO A 804 -3.31 -12.90 13.30
CA PRO A 804 -2.22 -13.49 14.04
C PRO A 804 -0.92 -13.51 13.23
N ILE A 805 0.20 -13.56 13.92
CA ILE A 805 1.52 -13.76 13.29
C ILE A 805 1.59 -15.18 12.73
N PRO A 806 1.98 -15.36 11.46
CA PRO A 806 2.14 -16.68 10.87
C PRO A 806 3.24 -17.49 11.57
N PRO A 807 3.17 -18.83 11.56
CA PRO A 807 4.21 -19.67 12.12
C PRO A 807 5.52 -19.51 11.34
N ARG A 808 6.60 -20.08 11.88
CA ARG A 808 7.87 -20.24 11.18
C ARG A 808 7.67 -20.94 9.84
N GLN A 809 8.22 -20.37 8.77
CA GLN A 809 8.12 -20.90 7.41
C GLN A 809 9.49 -20.96 6.73
N TRP A 810 9.66 -21.91 5.82
CA TRP A 810 10.90 -22.20 5.11
C TRP A 810 10.70 -22.07 3.62
N PHE A 811 11.68 -21.44 2.96
CA PHE A 811 11.67 -21.21 1.50
C PHE A 811 13.06 -21.47 0.94
N ALA A 812 13.15 -22.34 -0.05
CA ALA A 812 14.38 -22.56 -0.81
C ALA A 812 14.24 -22.00 -2.21
N THR A 813 15.25 -21.26 -2.65
CA THR A 813 15.27 -20.60 -3.97
C THR A 813 16.50 -21.01 -4.74
N LEU A 814 16.30 -21.36 -6.02
CA LEU A 814 17.35 -21.45 -7.03
C LEU A 814 17.24 -20.20 -7.91
N SER A 815 18.33 -19.44 -7.99
CA SER A 815 18.48 -18.28 -8.86
C SER A 815 19.57 -18.54 -9.88
N VAL A 816 19.27 -18.33 -11.15
CA VAL A 816 20.21 -18.57 -12.26
C VAL A 816 20.19 -17.37 -13.19
N ASN A 817 21.38 -16.88 -13.56
CA ASN A 817 21.57 -15.87 -14.57
C ASN A 817 22.47 -16.43 -15.68
N TYR A 818 22.03 -16.22 -16.92
CA TYR A 818 22.75 -16.61 -18.12
C TYR A 818 23.13 -15.38 -18.92
#